data_7ece7d9a42e2d13b61526f323ac5266a
#
_entry.id   7ece7d9a42e2d13b61526f323ac5266a
#
_cell.length_a   1.000
_cell.length_b   1.000
_cell.length_c   1.000
_cell.angle_alpha   90.00
_cell.angle_beta   90.00
_cell.angle_gamma   90.00
#
_symmetry.space_group_name_H-M   'P 1'
#
loop_
_entity.id
_entity.type
_entity.pdbx_description
1 polymer ?
#
loop_
_entity_poly.entity_id
_entity_poly.type
_entity_poly.pdbx_seq_one_letter_code
_entity_poly.pdbx_strand_id
1 'polypeptide(L)'
;MAENQNSEANYSASNIQVLEGLEAVRKRPAMYIGDISEKGLHHLINETVDNSIDEAMAGYCTDVAVTLNEDGSVTVEDNGRGIPVDEHKKLHKSALEVVMTVLHAGGKFDKGSYKVSGGLHGVGVSCVNALSSHMLSQVFRDGKIYQQEYEKGKPLYPVKIIGETDKRGTRQQFWPDPAIFTTTTFKWDIVASRMRELAYLNAGIRITLTDLRPNEEGKTRQEVFHAKDGLKEFVRYVDRHRTHLFDDVIYLKTEKQGIPIEVAIMYNTDYSENIHSYVNNINTIEGGTHLTGFRAALTRTLKTYADAEPTIAKQIEKAKIEIAGEDFREGLTAVISIKVAEPQFEGQTKTKLGNSEVSGAVQQAVGEALSNYLEEHPIEAKKICEKVVLAATARIAARKARESVQRKSVMSGGGLPGKLADCSNKDPKECEIFLVEGDSAGGSAKQGRDRYTQAILPLRGKILNVEKVQWHRVFEAESVMNIIQSIGVRFGVEGEDDREANIDKLRYDKIIIMTDADVDGSHIDTLIMTLFYRFMPKVIEDGHLYIATPPLYKCSYKKVSEYCYTEQQRQAFIDKYVEGKEDDKALHTQRYKGLGEMNPEQLWETTMDPSSRLLKQVTIQNAAEADEIFSMLMGDDVEPRREFIEQNATYANIDA
;
A
#
# COMPACT_ATOMS: atom_id res chain seq x y z
N MET A 1 -56.83 -10.21 3.52
CA MET A 1 -55.95 -11.23 4.07
C MET A 1 -55.09 -11.75 2.93
N ALA A 2 -53.88 -11.27 2.81
CA ALA A 2 -52.90 -11.77 1.85
C ALA A 2 -51.83 -12.49 2.68
N GLU A 3 -51.75 -13.81 2.45
CA GLU A 3 -50.80 -14.67 3.12
C GLU A 3 -49.38 -14.33 2.68
N ASN A 4 -48.57 -13.87 3.64
CA ASN A 4 -47.14 -13.82 3.53
C ASN A 4 -46.57 -15.24 3.51
N GLN A 5 -46.27 -15.79 2.35
CA GLN A 5 -45.45 -16.99 2.23
C GLN A 5 -43.99 -16.57 2.41
N ASN A 6 -43.51 -16.54 3.66
CA ASN A 6 -42.10 -16.67 3.97
C ASN A 6 -41.63 -18.06 3.53
N SER A 7 -40.97 -18.16 2.39
CA SER A 7 -40.22 -19.36 2.03
C SER A 7 -38.97 -19.41 2.92
N GLU A 8 -39.06 -20.07 4.07
CA GLU A 8 -37.90 -20.55 4.79
C GLU A 8 -37.07 -21.42 3.82
N ALA A 9 -35.92 -20.91 3.41
CA ALA A 9 -34.96 -21.65 2.62
C ALA A 9 -34.56 -22.89 3.45
N ASN A 10 -35.06 -24.05 3.10
CA ASN A 10 -34.76 -25.32 3.78
C ASN A 10 -33.26 -25.60 3.68
N TYR A 11 -32.48 -25.24 4.71
CA TYR A 11 -31.07 -25.57 4.83
C TYR A 11 -30.93 -27.06 5.12
N SER A 12 -30.58 -27.83 4.10
CA SER A 12 -30.46 -29.30 4.16
C SER A 12 -29.08 -29.73 3.65
N ALA A 13 -28.72 -30.99 3.86
CA ALA A 13 -27.46 -31.56 3.37
C ALA A 13 -27.26 -31.38 1.85
N SER A 14 -28.33 -31.27 1.07
CA SER A 14 -28.29 -31.00 -0.37
C SER A 14 -27.81 -29.58 -0.71
N ASN A 15 -27.84 -28.65 0.25
CA ASN A 15 -27.36 -27.28 0.07
C ASN A 15 -25.84 -27.14 0.37
N ILE A 16 -25.22 -28.20 0.91
CA ILE A 16 -23.77 -28.23 1.18
C ILE A 16 -23.07 -28.63 -0.12
N GLN A 17 -22.41 -27.65 -0.77
CA GLN A 17 -21.59 -27.90 -1.95
C GLN A 17 -20.14 -28.13 -1.52
N VAL A 18 -19.58 -29.28 -1.91
CA VAL A 18 -18.14 -29.54 -1.80
C VAL A 18 -17.49 -29.08 -3.09
N LEU A 19 -16.60 -28.10 -2.96
CA LEU A 19 -15.80 -27.60 -4.09
C LEU A 19 -14.43 -28.27 -4.04
N GLU A 20 -14.05 -28.94 -5.11
CA GLU A 20 -12.77 -29.62 -5.21
C GLU A 20 -11.76 -28.83 -6.09
N GLY A 21 -10.49 -28.83 -5.66
CA GLY A 21 -9.38 -28.34 -6.46
C GLY A 21 -9.52 -26.86 -6.87
N LEU A 22 -9.19 -26.56 -8.12
CA LEU A 22 -9.16 -25.20 -8.66
C LEU A 22 -10.53 -24.55 -8.87
N GLU A 23 -11.61 -25.31 -8.84
CA GLU A 23 -12.98 -24.76 -8.90
C GLU A 23 -13.29 -23.90 -7.65
N ALA A 24 -12.75 -24.29 -6.48
CA ALA A 24 -12.88 -23.50 -5.26
C ALA A 24 -12.22 -22.11 -5.41
N VAL A 25 -11.06 -22.04 -6.05
CA VAL A 25 -10.34 -20.79 -6.33
C VAL A 25 -11.18 -19.89 -7.24
N ARG A 26 -11.72 -20.41 -8.32
CA ARG A 26 -12.56 -19.64 -9.27
C ARG A 26 -13.85 -19.13 -8.63
N LYS A 27 -14.45 -19.91 -7.72
CA LYS A 27 -15.71 -19.53 -7.05
C LYS A 27 -15.50 -18.50 -5.93
N ARG A 28 -14.34 -18.50 -5.27
CA ARG A 28 -13.99 -17.61 -4.17
C ARG A 28 -12.56 -17.04 -4.34
N PRO A 29 -12.29 -16.30 -5.43
CA PRO A 29 -10.93 -15.85 -5.74
C PRO A 29 -10.34 -14.96 -4.64
N ALA A 30 -11.15 -14.09 -4.01
CA ALA A 30 -10.70 -13.20 -2.95
C ALA A 30 -10.10 -13.94 -1.73
N MET A 31 -10.46 -15.20 -1.47
CA MET A 31 -9.84 -16.00 -0.41
C MET A 31 -8.36 -16.34 -0.68
N TYR A 32 -7.94 -16.31 -1.95
CA TYR A 32 -6.59 -16.71 -2.39
C TYR A 32 -5.72 -15.53 -2.81
N ILE A 33 -6.32 -14.48 -3.40
CA ILE A 33 -5.59 -13.32 -3.95
C ILE A 33 -5.99 -11.98 -3.29
N GLY A 34 -6.84 -12.02 -2.25
CA GLY A 34 -7.27 -10.86 -1.48
C GLY A 34 -8.49 -10.15 -2.07
N ASP A 35 -8.47 -9.79 -3.34
CA ASP A 35 -9.60 -9.18 -4.06
C ASP A 35 -9.60 -9.56 -5.55
N ILE A 36 -10.56 -9.04 -6.31
CA ILE A 36 -10.69 -9.24 -7.77
C ILE A 36 -10.54 -7.93 -8.56
N SER A 37 -10.11 -6.87 -7.87
CA SER A 37 -9.83 -5.56 -8.46
C SER A 37 -8.40 -5.48 -9.01
N GLU A 38 -7.91 -4.29 -9.25
CA GLU A 38 -6.55 -4.02 -9.71
C GLU A 38 -5.48 -4.68 -8.81
N LYS A 39 -5.65 -4.66 -7.48
CA LYS A 39 -4.71 -5.27 -6.55
C LYS A 39 -4.63 -6.79 -6.72
N GLY A 40 -5.76 -7.46 -6.76
CA GLY A 40 -5.81 -8.91 -7.00
C GLY A 40 -5.30 -9.32 -8.39
N LEU A 41 -5.52 -8.47 -9.41
CA LEU A 41 -4.98 -8.68 -10.74
C LEU A 41 -3.45 -8.70 -10.72
N HIS A 42 -2.82 -7.67 -10.12
CA HIS A 42 -1.34 -7.57 -10.03
C HIS A 42 -0.73 -8.67 -9.15
N HIS A 43 -1.50 -9.20 -8.20
CA HIS A 43 -1.05 -10.34 -7.38
C HIS A 43 -0.72 -11.59 -8.21
N LEU A 44 -1.36 -11.79 -9.38
CA LEU A 44 -1.03 -12.89 -10.30
C LEU A 44 0.42 -12.79 -10.80
N ILE A 45 0.90 -11.58 -11.11
CA ILE A 45 2.31 -11.34 -11.49
C ILE A 45 3.21 -11.67 -10.30
N ASN A 46 2.87 -11.16 -9.11
CA ASN A 46 3.67 -11.38 -7.91
C ASN A 46 3.85 -12.87 -7.61
N GLU A 47 2.77 -13.67 -7.62
CA GLU A 47 2.84 -15.11 -7.37
C GLU A 47 3.69 -15.87 -8.42
N THR A 48 3.71 -15.38 -9.67
CA THR A 48 4.52 -15.99 -10.71
C THR A 48 5.99 -15.60 -10.58
N VAL A 49 6.29 -14.32 -10.33
CA VAL A 49 7.65 -13.81 -10.13
C VAL A 49 8.27 -14.34 -8.84
N ASP A 50 7.51 -14.45 -7.75
CA ASP A 50 7.99 -14.97 -6.47
C ASP A 50 8.52 -16.42 -6.59
N ASN A 51 8.03 -17.22 -7.56
CA ASN A 51 8.61 -18.53 -7.84
C ASN A 51 10.01 -18.45 -8.44
N SER A 52 10.25 -17.49 -9.33
CA SER A 52 11.58 -17.22 -9.91
C SER A 52 12.53 -16.65 -8.85
N ILE A 53 12.03 -15.82 -7.94
CA ILE A 53 12.79 -15.28 -6.81
C ILE A 53 13.14 -16.38 -5.80
N ASP A 54 12.26 -17.35 -5.56
CA ASP A 54 12.58 -18.52 -4.72
C ASP A 54 13.72 -19.35 -5.32
N GLU A 55 13.79 -19.49 -6.65
CA GLU A 55 14.95 -20.09 -7.34
C GLU A 55 16.23 -19.25 -7.15
N ALA A 56 16.10 -17.91 -7.15
CA ALA A 56 17.24 -17.03 -6.89
C ALA A 56 17.71 -17.13 -5.43
N MET A 57 16.81 -17.17 -4.45
CA MET A 57 17.16 -17.38 -3.06
C MET A 57 17.82 -18.74 -2.82
N ALA A 58 17.46 -19.75 -3.60
CA ALA A 58 18.11 -21.06 -3.59
C ALA A 58 19.46 -21.09 -4.35
N GLY A 59 19.86 -19.97 -4.99
CA GLY A 59 21.14 -19.82 -5.69
C GLY A 59 21.15 -20.33 -7.12
N TYR A 60 19.99 -20.59 -7.74
CA TYR A 60 19.91 -21.21 -9.05
C TYR A 60 19.44 -20.24 -10.17
N CYS A 61 18.89 -19.09 -9.83
CA CYS A 61 18.40 -18.09 -10.78
C CYS A 61 19.16 -16.77 -10.60
N THR A 62 19.54 -16.14 -11.71
CA THR A 62 20.23 -14.84 -11.76
C THR A 62 19.50 -13.82 -12.61
N ASP A 63 18.62 -14.27 -13.51
CA ASP A 63 17.94 -13.42 -14.46
C ASP A 63 16.45 -13.79 -14.54
N VAL A 64 15.61 -12.78 -14.41
CA VAL A 64 14.15 -12.88 -14.54
C VAL A 64 13.69 -11.84 -15.55
N ALA A 65 12.88 -12.25 -16.53
CA ALA A 65 12.24 -11.37 -17.50
C ALA A 65 10.72 -11.37 -17.29
N VAL A 66 10.14 -10.18 -17.11
CA VAL A 66 8.69 -9.96 -17.02
C VAL A 66 8.27 -9.14 -18.22
N THR A 67 7.30 -9.63 -18.99
CA THR A 67 6.81 -8.95 -20.19
C THR A 67 5.29 -8.77 -20.11
N LEU A 68 4.84 -7.54 -20.23
CA LEU A 68 3.44 -7.18 -20.44
C LEU A 68 3.20 -7.19 -21.95
N ASN A 69 2.44 -8.16 -22.45
CA ASN A 69 2.24 -8.38 -23.87
C ASN A 69 1.10 -7.52 -24.44
N GLU A 70 1.11 -7.25 -25.75
CA GLU A 70 0.08 -6.47 -26.45
C GLU A 70 -1.32 -7.10 -26.34
N ASP A 71 -1.38 -8.44 -26.26
CA ASP A 71 -2.63 -9.20 -26.16
C ASP A 71 -3.23 -9.24 -24.74
N GLY A 72 -2.66 -8.46 -23.81
CA GLY A 72 -3.09 -8.39 -22.40
C GLY A 72 -2.57 -9.51 -21.52
N SER A 73 -1.79 -10.45 -22.07
CA SER A 73 -1.13 -11.49 -21.27
C SER A 73 0.14 -10.98 -20.60
N VAL A 74 0.61 -11.73 -19.60
CA VAL A 74 1.92 -11.51 -18.97
C VAL A 74 2.78 -12.74 -19.15
N THR A 75 4.04 -12.53 -19.51
CA THR A 75 5.06 -13.58 -19.58
C THR A 75 6.10 -13.35 -18.48
N VAL A 76 6.39 -14.38 -17.70
CA VAL A 76 7.50 -14.42 -16.73
C VAL A 76 8.44 -15.55 -17.14
N GLU A 77 9.71 -15.24 -17.38
CA GLU A 77 10.76 -16.21 -17.74
C GLU A 77 11.93 -16.07 -16.79
N ASP A 78 12.44 -17.19 -16.27
CA ASP A 78 13.62 -17.26 -15.41
C ASP A 78 14.68 -18.22 -15.98
N ASN A 79 15.91 -18.12 -15.49
CA ASN A 79 17.00 -19.03 -15.78
C ASN A 79 17.31 -20.01 -14.64
N GLY A 80 16.32 -20.32 -13.81
CA GLY A 80 16.42 -21.26 -12.68
C GLY A 80 16.58 -22.72 -13.09
N ARG A 81 16.29 -23.65 -12.20
CA ARG A 81 16.40 -25.11 -12.48
C ARG A 81 15.31 -25.64 -13.43
N GLY A 82 14.24 -24.91 -13.58
CA GLY A 82 13.02 -25.37 -14.23
C GLY A 82 12.18 -26.30 -13.34
N ILE A 83 10.86 -26.17 -13.43
CA ILE A 83 9.93 -27.04 -12.69
C ILE A 83 10.18 -28.50 -13.09
N PRO A 84 10.21 -29.48 -12.15
CA PRO A 84 10.33 -30.90 -12.49
C PRO A 84 9.22 -31.35 -13.44
N VAL A 85 9.56 -32.20 -14.41
CA VAL A 85 8.62 -32.70 -15.44
C VAL A 85 8.42 -34.20 -15.34
N ASP A 86 9.18 -34.88 -14.47
CA ASP A 86 9.09 -36.31 -14.21
C ASP A 86 7.72 -36.70 -13.69
N GLU A 87 7.35 -37.98 -13.82
CA GLU A 87 6.10 -38.49 -13.31
C GLU A 87 6.06 -38.49 -11.78
N HIS A 88 5.02 -37.87 -11.22
CA HIS A 88 4.75 -37.87 -9.80
C HIS A 88 4.23 -39.23 -9.33
N LYS A 89 4.98 -39.92 -8.47
CA LYS A 89 4.75 -41.32 -8.08
C LYS A 89 3.34 -41.68 -7.58
N LYS A 90 2.62 -40.73 -6.95
CA LYS A 90 1.28 -40.98 -6.39
C LYS A 90 0.16 -40.62 -7.35
N LEU A 91 0.36 -39.61 -8.20
CA LEU A 91 -0.71 -39.08 -9.05
C LEU A 91 -0.61 -39.54 -10.51
N HIS A 92 0.49 -40.19 -10.87
CA HIS A 92 0.76 -40.68 -12.24
C HIS A 92 0.59 -39.61 -13.32
N LYS A 93 1.00 -38.38 -12.98
CA LYS A 93 0.99 -37.18 -13.82
C LYS A 93 2.37 -36.53 -13.76
N SER A 94 2.72 -35.73 -14.78
CA SER A 94 3.95 -34.93 -14.72
C SER A 94 3.92 -34.01 -13.48
N ALA A 95 5.06 -33.84 -12.82
CA ALA A 95 5.19 -32.93 -11.69
C ALA A 95 4.80 -31.48 -12.08
N LEU A 96 5.08 -31.04 -13.31
CA LEU A 96 4.60 -29.78 -13.85
C LEU A 96 3.06 -29.69 -13.79
N GLU A 97 2.35 -30.71 -14.32
CA GLU A 97 0.88 -30.73 -14.26
C GLU A 97 0.36 -30.72 -12.83
N VAL A 98 1.01 -31.44 -11.92
CA VAL A 98 0.61 -31.48 -10.50
C VAL A 98 0.74 -30.10 -9.88
N VAL A 99 1.88 -29.40 -10.06
CA VAL A 99 2.13 -28.05 -9.51
C VAL A 99 1.12 -27.04 -10.07
N MET A 100 0.74 -27.19 -11.33
CA MET A 100 -0.17 -26.26 -12.01
C MET A 100 -1.65 -26.49 -11.70
N THR A 101 -2.03 -27.73 -11.30
CA THR A 101 -3.46 -28.11 -11.21
C THR A 101 -3.92 -28.59 -9.84
N VAL A 102 -3.00 -28.83 -8.91
CA VAL A 102 -3.31 -29.33 -7.57
C VAL A 102 -2.94 -28.29 -6.53
N LEU A 103 -3.91 -27.92 -5.68
CA LEU A 103 -3.64 -27.05 -4.53
C LEU A 103 -2.78 -27.79 -3.49
N HIS A 104 -1.94 -27.04 -2.79
CA HIS A 104 -1.03 -27.57 -1.77
C HIS A 104 -0.05 -28.62 -2.33
N ALA A 105 0.36 -28.45 -3.59
CA ALA A 105 1.40 -29.25 -4.24
C ALA A 105 2.61 -28.37 -4.60
N GLY A 106 3.81 -28.87 -4.32
CA GLY A 106 5.04 -28.16 -4.69
C GLY A 106 6.28 -28.66 -3.96
N GLY A 107 7.46 -28.41 -4.53
CA GLY A 107 8.76 -28.80 -3.95
C GLY A 107 9.17 -27.99 -2.72
N LYS A 108 8.43 -26.93 -2.39
CA LYS A 108 8.72 -26.03 -1.24
C LYS A 108 8.33 -26.65 0.12
N PHE A 109 7.59 -27.74 0.12
CA PHE A 109 7.34 -28.55 1.33
C PHE A 109 8.53 -29.45 1.71
N ASP A 110 9.50 -29.63 0.80
CA ASP A 110 10.71 -30.39 1.06
C ASP A 110 11.87 -29.44 1.41
N LYS A 111 12.31 -29.49 2.69
CA LYS A 111 13.43 -28.70 3.22
C LYS A 111 14.77 -28.96 2.53
N GLY A 112 14.91 -30.11 1.84
CA GLY A 112 16.08 -30.45 1.05
C GLY A 112 16.19 -29.64 -0.23
N SER A 113 15.06 -29.24 -0.81
CA SER A 113 14.98 -28.52 -2.09
C SER A 113 15.01 -26.99 -1.92
N TYR A 114 14.36 -26.46 -0.85
CA TYR A 114 14.33 -25.03 -0.52
C TYR A 114 14.47 -24.85 1.01
N LYS A 115 15.59 -24.25 1.44
CA LYS A 115 15.79 -23.93 2.86
C LYS A 115 14.90 -22.76 3.31
N VAL A 116 14.65 -21.84 2.42
CA VAL A 116 13.82 -20.65 2.62
C VAL A 116 13.03 -20.40 1.34
N SER A 117 11.76 -20.05 1.44
CA SER A 117 10.93 -19.64 0.31
C SER A 117 9.88 -18.62 0.74
N GLY A 118 9.45 -17.75 -0.18
CA GLY A 118 8.30 -16.87 -0.02
C GLY A 118 6.97 -17.61 -0.19
N GLY A 119 6.95 -18.62 -1.07
CA GLY A 119 5.78 -19.46 -1.32
C GLY A 119 5.64 -20.57 -0.29
N LEU A 120 4.72 -20.42 0.67
CA LEU A 120 4.55 -21.34 1.80
C LEU A 120 3.46 -22.38 1.59
N HIS A 121 2.41 -22.06 0.86
CA HIS A 121 1.19 -22.85 0.82
C HIS A 121 1.09 -23.77 -0.39
N GLY A 122 1.99 -23.64 -1.39
CA GLY A 122 1.96 -24.44 -2.61
C GLY A 122 0.69 -24.20 -3.45
N VAL A 123 0.18 -22.97 -3.44
CA VAL A 123 -1.05 -22.60 -4.14
C VAL A 123 -0.88 -21.48 -5.17
N GLY A 124 0.22 -20.72 -5.14
CA GLY A 124 0.37 -19.49 -5.92
C GLY A 124 0.15 -19.69 -7.41
N VAL A 125 1.01 -20.45 -8.08
CA VAL A 125 0.91 -20.65 -9.54
C VAL A 125 -0.34 -21.41 -9.96
N SER A 126 -0.86 -22.32 -9.13
CA SER A 126 -2.11 -23.01 -9.41
C SER A 126 -3.32 -22.06 -9.30
N CYS A 127 -3.27 -21.06 -8.41
CA CYS A 127 -4.24 -19.97 -8.37
C CYS A 127 -4.16 -19.09 -9.61
N VAL A 128 -2.95 -18.72 -10.07
CA VAL A 128 -2.77 -17.99 -11.34
C VAL A 128 -3.41 -18.75 -12.49
N ASN A 129 -3.14 -20.05 -12.59
CA ASN A 129 -3.75 -20.92 -13.61
C ASN A 129 -5.28 -20.95 -13.51
N ALA A 130 -5.82 -21.12 -12.31
CA ALA A 130 -7.27 -21.16 -12.08
C ALA A 130 -7.97 -19.84 -12.46
N LEU A 131 -7.31 -18.70 -12.21
CA LEU A 131 -7.86 -17.35 -12.44
C LEU A 131 -7.55 -16.78 -13.83
N SER A 132 -6.86 -17.56 -14.66
CA SER A 132 -6.57 -17.22 -16.06
C SER A 132 -7.59 -17.87 -17.00
N SER A 133 -7.98 -17.16 -18.06
CA SER A 133 -8.74 -17.73 -19.16
C SER A 133 -7.92 -18.75 -19.94
N HIS A 134 -6.63 -18.47 -20.11
CA HIS A 134 -5.63 -19.34 -20.75
C HIS A 134 -4.29 -19.20 -20.04
N MET A 135 -3.50 -20.28 -19.98
CA MET A 135 -2.14 -20.27 -19.46
C MET A 135 -1.25 -21.22 -20.24
N LEU A 136 -0.01 -20.79 -20.54
CA LEU A 136 1.03 -21.56 -21.20
C LEU A 136 2.23 -21.70 -20.26
N SER A 137 2.62 -22.94 -19.96
CA SER A 137 3.82 -23.26 -19.20
C SER A 137 4.85 -23.93 -20.08
N GLN A 138 6.06 -23.38 -20.13
CA GLN A 138 7.22 -23.98 -20.76
C GLN A 138 8.33 -24.18 -19.74
N VAL A 139 8.96 -25.34 -19.78
CA VAL A 139 10.09 -25.67 -18.91
C VAL A 139 11.28 -26.06 -19.78
N PHE A 140 12.41 -25.40 -19.55
CA PHE A 140 13.69 -25.63 -20.21
C PHE A 140 14.56 -26.45 -19.27
N ARG A 141 14.64 -27.76 -19.53
CA ARG A 141 15.33 -28.70 -18.64
C ARG A 141 15.86 -29.90 -19.39
N ASP A 142 17.04 -30.39 -18.99
CA ASP A 142 17.68 -31.60 -19.52
C ASP A 142 17.79 -31.60 -21.08
N GLY A 143 18.11 -30.41 -21.62
CA GLY A 143 18.29 -30.20 -23.07
C GLY A 143 16.98 -30.15 -23.88
N LYS A 144 15.83 -30.11 -23.24
CA LYS A 144 14.51 -30.18 -23.86
C LYS A 144 13.61 -29.04 -23.45
N ILE A 145 12.65 -28.72 -24.32
CA ILE A 145 11.56 -27.79 -24.05
C ILE A 145 10.30 -28.60 -23.80
N TYR A 146 9.80 -28.57 -22.58
CA TYR A 146 8.54 -29.17 -22.19
C TYR A 146 7.46 -28.11 -22.18
N GLN A 147 6.25 -28.46 -22.65
CA GLN A 147 5.12 -27.52 -22.72
C GLN A 147 3.82 -28.18 -22.28
N GLN A 148 3.00 -27.41 -21.59
CA GLN A 148 1.60 -27.71 -21.33
C GLN A 148 0.78 -26.42 -21.33
N GLU A 149 -0.43 -26.48 -21.87
CA GLU A 149 -1.38 -25.38 -21.87
C GLU A 149 -2.62 -25.73 -21.04
N TYR A 150 -3.23 -24.68 -20.51
CA TYR A 150 -4.38 -24.79 -19.62
C TYR A 150 -5.45 -23.78 -20.01
N GLU A 151 -6.72 -24.17 -19.83
CA GLU A 151 -7.87 -23.28 -19.91
C GLU A 151 -8.60 -23.30 -18.59
N LYS A 152 -8.65 -22.13 -17.91
CA LYS A 152 -9.35 -21.98 -16.61
C LYS A 152 -8.92 -23.03 -15.58
N GLY A 153 -7.61 -23.28 -15.50
CA GLY A 153 -7.01 -24.26 -14.59
C GLY A 153 -7.05 -25.72 -15.05
N LYS A 154 -7.64 -26.04 -16.21
CA LYS A 154 -7.73 -27.41 -16.73
C LYS A 154 -6.69 -27.62 -17.83
N PRO A 155 -5.88 -28.70 -17.79
CA PRO A 155 -4.91 -28.98 -18.84
C PRO A 155 -5.60 -29.34 -20.15
N LEU A 156 -5.14 -28.77 -21.26
CA LEU A 156 -5.66 -29.05 -22.60
C LEU A 156 -5.08 -30.34 -23.18
N TYR A 157 -3.88 -30.71 -22.76
CA TYR A 157 -3.18 -31.93 -23.17
C TYR A 157 -2.12 -32.28 -22.12
N PRO A 158 -1.63 -33.53 -22.07
CA PRO A 158 -0.51 -33.92 -21.21
C PRO A 158 0.77 -33.16 -21.58
N VAL A 159 1.72 -33.01 -20.63
CA VAL A 159 3.03 -32.40 -20.89
C VAL A 159 3.69 -33.05 -22.11
N LYS A 160 4.12 -32.25 -23.07
CA LYS A 160 4.78 -32.70 -24.29
C LYS A 160 6.14 -32.02 -24.52
N ILE A 161 7.06 -32.71 -25.15
CA ILE A 161 8.32 -32.15 -25.63
C ILE A 161 8.04 -31.48 -26.97
N ILE A 162 8.43 -30.20 -27.11
CA ILE A 162 8.20 -29.42 -28.34
C ILE A 162 9.51 -29.07 -29.07
N GLY A 163 10.66 -29.30 -28.45
CA GLY A 163 11.96 -28.98 -29.04
C GLY A 163 13.12 -29.29 -28.12
N GLU A 164 14.32 -28.96 -28.59
CA GLU A 164 15.57 -29.01 -27.85
C GLU A 164 16.05 -27.59 -27.54
N THR A 165 16.83 -27.42 -26.45
CA THR A 165 17.33 -26.11 -26.02
C THR A 165 18.57 -26.26 -25.13
N ASP A 166 19.46 -25.28 -25.22
CA ASP A 166 20.57 -25.10 -24.29
C ASP A 166 20.18 -24.24 -23.10
N LYS A 167 18.98 -23.62 -23.11
CA LYS A 167 18.46 -22.83 -21.99
C LYS A 167 18.06 -23.73 -20.83
N ARG A 168 18.02 -23.11 -19.63
CA ARG A 168 17.49 -23.68 -18.41
C ARG A 168 16.52 -22.68 -17.79
N GLY A 169 15.46 -23.16 -17.13
CA GLY A 169 14.52 -22.31 -16.41
C GLY A 169 13.06 -22.62 -16.69
N THR A 170 12.20 -21.69 -16.33
CA THR A 170 10.75 -21.78 -16.52
C THR A 170 10.23 -20.52 -17.19
N ARG A 171 9.28 -20.69 -18.12
CA ARG A 171 8.51 -19.60 -18.74
C ARG A 171 7.03 -19.87 -18.50
N GLN A 172 6.38 -18.89 -17.89
CA GLN A 172 4.94 -18.89 -17.66
C GLN A 172 4.31 -17.72 -18.40
N GLN A 173 3.28 -17.97 -19.20
CA GLN A 173 2.48 -16.93 -19.83
C GLN A 173 1.02 -17.14 -19.47
N PHE A 174 0.34 -16.10 -19.02
CA PHE A 174 -1.04 -16.20 -18.57
C PHE A 174 -1.89 -15.00 -19.01
N TRP A 175 -3.16 -15.28 -19.29
CA TRP A 175 -4.19 -14.30 -19.64
C TRP A 175 -5.21 -14.24 -18.53
N PRO A 176 -5.34 -13.13 -17.77
CA PRO A 176 -6.35 -12.98 -16.72
C PRO A 176 -7.75 -13.23 -17.27
N ASP A 177 -8.61 -13.90 -16.49
CA ASP A 177 -9.98 -14.17 -16.91
C ASP A 177 -10.88 -12.94 -16.70
N PRO A 178 -11.40 -12.28 -17.76
CA PRO A 178 -12.26 -11.11 -17.65
C PRO A 178 -13.62 -11.42 -17.00
N ALA A 179 -13.99 -12.69 -16.86
CA ALA A 179 -15.18 -13.09 -16.14
C ALA A 179 -14.99 -13.07 -14.60
N ILE A 180 -13.75 -12.93 -14.11
CA ILE A 180 -13.42 -12.90 -12.68
C ILE A 180 -13.00 -11.50 -12.26
N PHE A 181 -12.08 -10.88 -13.00
CA PHE A 181 -11.49 -9.60 -12.64
C PHE A 181 -12.32 -8.41 -13.14
N THR A 182 -12.41 -7.37 -12.33
CA THR A 182 -13.08 -6.11 -12.71
C THR A 182 -12.30 -5.33 -13.76
N THR A 183 -10.99 -5.58 -13.86
CA THR A 183 -10.08 -5.07 -14.89
C THR A 183 -9.06 -6.15 -15.24
N THR A 184 -8.58 -6.16 -16.49
CA THR A 184 -7.49 -7.05 -16.94
C THR A 184 -6.26 -6.27 -17.42
N THR A 185 -6.23 -4.95 -17.17
CA THR A 185 -5.14 -4.09 -17.59
C THR A 185 -4.11 -3.95 -16.47
N PHE A 186 -2.91 -4.46 -16.70
CA PHE A 186 -1.78 -4.29 -15.78
C PHE A 186 -1.17 -2.90 -15.91
N LYS A 187 -0.87 -2.28 -14.78
CA LYS A 187 -0.20 -0.97 -14.71
C LYS A 187 1.31 -1.15 -14.59
N TRP A 188 2.04 -0.44 -15.43
CA TRP A 188 3.50 -0.46 -15.44
C TRP A 188 4.08 -0.12 -14.07
N ASP A 189 3.63 0.99 -13.47
CA ASP A 189 4.25 1.54 -12.26
C ASP A 189 4.12 0.57 -11.07
N ILE A 190 2.99 -0.13 -10.93
CA ILE A 190 2.79 -1.14 -9.89
C ILE A 190 3.77 -2.31 -10.08
N VAL A 191 3.91 -2.79 -11.32
CA VAL A 191 4.83 -3.91 -11.61
C VAL A 191 6.28 -3.47 -11.45
N ALA A 192 6.65 -2.31 -11.97
CA ALA A 192 8.02 -1.76 -11.90
C ALA A 192 8.46 -1.54 -10.45
N SER A 193 7.58 -0.98 -9.60
CA SER A 193 7.85 -0.79 -8.18
C SER A 193 8.17 -2.13 -7.48
N ARG A 194 7.37 -3.17 -7.72
CA ARG A 194 7.62 -4.50 -7.15
C ARG A 194 8.90 -5.14 -7.68
N MET A 195 9.20 -5.00 -8.97
CA MET A 195 10.44 -5.55 -9.57
C MET A 195 11.68 -4.86 -8.98
N ARG A 196 11.64 -3.56 -8.79
CA ARG A 196 12.69 -2.77 -8.14
C ARG A 196 12.93 -3.22 -6.70
N GLU A 197 11.87 -3.37 -5.92
CA GLU A 197 11.92 -3.86 -4.54
C GLU A 197 12.57 -5.25 -4.45
N LEU A 198 12.15 -6.18 -5.31
CA LEU A 198 12.71 -7.54 -5.36
C LEU A 198 14.20 -7.56 -5.77
N ALA A 199 14.62 -6.66 -6.66
CA ALA A 199 16.03 -6.52 -7.04
C ALA A 199 16.89 -6.04 -5.86
N TYR A 200 16.38 -5.09 -5.05
CA TYR A 200 17.08 -4.65 -3.85
C TYR A 200 17.15 -5.72 -2.76
N LEU A 201 16.07 -6.48 -2.57
CA LEU A 201 16.01 -7.54 -1.55
C LEU A 201 16.86 -8.78 -1.90
N ASN A 202 17.25 -8.93 -3.17
CA ASN A 202 18.03 -10.06 -3.67
C ASN A 202 19.24 -9.56 -4.46
N ALA A 203 20.25 -9.06 -3.75
CA ALA A 203 21.45 -8.49 -4.35
C ALA A 203 22.05 -9.40 -5.45
N GLY A 204 22.32 -8.82 -6.61
CA GLY A 204 22.91 -9.51 -7.76
C GLY A 204 21.92 -10.13 -8.75
N ILE A 205 20.62 -10.23 -8.41
CA ILE A 205 19.62 -10.63 -9.41
C ILE A 205 19.40 -9.51 -10.43
N ARG A 206 19.13 -9.91 -11.68
CA ARG A 206 18.73 -8.99 -12.75
C ARG A 206 17.27 -9.26 -13.10
N ILE A 207 16.42 -8.24 -12.97
CA ILE A 207 15.01 -8.33 -13.36
C ILE A 207 14.78 -7.35 -14.50
N THR A 208 14.36 -7.85 -15.66
CA THR A 208 14.02 -7.04 -16.82
C THR A 208 12.52 -6.96 -16.97
N LEU A 209 11.94 -5.79 -16.88
CA LEU A 209 10.53 -5.54 -17.17
C LEU A 209 10.39 -4.91 -18.54
N THR A 210 9.56 -5.49 -19.39
CA THR A 210 9.25 -5.00 -20.74
C THR A 210 7.75 -4.82 -20.90
N ASP A 211 7.32 -3.67 -21.40
CA ASP A 211 5.94 -3.41 -21.82
C ASP A 211 5.92 -3.31 -23.36
N LEU A 212 5.33 -4.31 -23.99
CA LEU A 212 5.19 -4.37 -25.45
C LEU A 212 3.96 -3.59 -25.94
N ARG A 213 3.08 -3.18 -25.03
CA ARG A 213 1.92 -2.36 -25.37
C ARG A 213 2.41 -0.97 -25.78
N PRO A 214 2.08 -0.49 -26.99
CA PRO A 214 2.53 0.81 -27.43
C PRO A 214 1.90 1.92 -26.56
N ASN A 215 2.73 2.87 -26.15
CA ASN A 215 2.24 4.10 -25.55
C ASN A 215 1.59 5.01 -26.62
N GLU A 216 1.13 6.20 -26.23
CA GLU A 216 0.52 7.19 -27.16
C GLU A 216 1.44 7.58 -28.32
N GLU A 217 2.76 7.43 -28.15
CA GLU A 217 3.77 7.70 -29.19
C GLU A 217 4.10 6.44 -30.03
N GLY A 218 3.46 5.29 -29.78
CA GLY A 218 3.74 4.04 -30.47
C GLY A 218 5.03 3.35 -30.02
N LYS A 219 5.61 3.74 -28.87
CA LYS A 219 6.86 3.17 -28.34
C LYS A 219 6.58 2.14 -27.26
N THR A 220 7.43 1.09 -27.21
CA THR A 220 7.50 0.13 -26.12
C THR A 220 8.40 0.65 -24.97
N ARG A 221 8.22 0.12 -23.76
CA ARG A 221 9.02 0.51 -22.58
C ARG A 221 9.77 -0.70 -22.04
N GLN A 222 11.04 -0.51 -21.66
CA GLN A 222 11.84 -1.52 -20.98
C GLN A 222 12.68 -0.88 -19.87
N GLU A 223 12.77 -1.57 -18.73
CA GLU A 223 13.60 -1.16 -17.61
C GLU A 223 14.29 -2.40 -17.00
N VAL A 224 15.54 -2.25 -16.56
CA VAL A 224 16.31 -3.31 -15.92
C VAL A 224 16.59 -2.92 -14.48
N PHE A 225 16.12 -3.74 -13.55
CA PHE A 225 16.35 -3.60 -12.12
C PHE A 225 17.47 -4.54 -11.70
N HIS A 226 18.55 -3.98 -11.17
CA HIS A 226 19.72 -4.74 -10.74
C HIS A 226 20.46 -3.96 -9.65
N ALA A 227 20.48 -4.48 -8.42
CA ALA A 227 21.18 -3.91 -7.29
C ALA A 227 22.38 -4.77 -6.92
N LYS A 228 23.57 -4.16 -6.84
CA LYS A 228 24.80 -4.86 -6.43
C LYS A 228 24.94 -4.89 -4.91
N ASP A 229 24.63 -3.77 -4.26
CA ASP A 229 24.75 -3.59 -2.81
C ASP A 229 23.44 -3.81 -2.05
N GLY A 230 22.40 -4.30 -2.73
CA GLY A 230 21.14 -4.76 -2.13
C GLY A 230 20.48 -3.75 -1.21
N LEU A 231 20.36 -4.08 0.09
CA LEU A 231 19.67 -3.24 1.08
C LEU A 231 20.33 -1.88 1.30
N LYS A 232 21.64 -1.73 1.06
CA LYS A 232 22.31 -0.41 1.12
C LYS A 232 21.80 0.53 0.04
N GLU A 233 21.59 0.01 -1.17
CA GLU A 233 21.00 0.78 -2.26
C GLU A 233 19.53 1.04 -1.98
N PHE A 234 18.82 0.07 -1.40
CA PHE A 234 17.40 0.20 -1.09
C PHE A 234 17.14 1.32 -0.06
N VAL A 235 17.86 1.34 1.06
CA VAL A 235 17.65 2.39 2.06
C VAL A 235 17.98 3.77 1.52
N ARG A 236 19.03 3.90 0.67
CA ARG A 236 19.34 5.15 -0.02
C ARG A 236 18.26 5.56 -1.02
N TYR A 237 17.68 4.59 -1.74
CA TYR A 237 16.58 4.84 -2.66
C TYR A 237 15.35 5.38 -1.93
N VAL A 238 14.96 4.77 -0.81
CA VAL A 238 13.81 5.19 0.00
C VAL A 238 14.06 6.56 0.65
N ASP A 239 15.31 6.86 1.00
CA ASP A 239 15.70 8.09 1.72
C ASP A 239 16.20 9.22 0.79
N ARG A 240 16.18 9.02 -0.54
CA ARG A 240 16.85 9.90 -1.52
C ARG A 240 16.34 11.34 -1.57
N HIS A 241 15.12 11.60 -1.11
CA HIS A 241 14.51 12.93 -1.09
C HIS A 241 14.57 13.60 0.28
N ARG A 242 15.43 13.10 1.19
CA ARG A 242 15.61 13.63 2.55
C ARG A 242 17.04 14.12 2.77
N THR A 243 17.18 15.10 3.64
CA THR A 243 18.50 15.58 4.05
C THR A 243 19.09 14.66 5.10
N HIS A 244 20.16 13.95 4.76
CA HIS A 244 20.80 12.98 5.65
C HIS A 244 21.60 13.68 6.76
N LEU A 245 21.66 13.06 7.94
CA LEU A 245 22.55 13.50 9.02
C LEU A 245 24.03 13.18 8.71
N PHE A 246 24.26 12.12 7.94
CA PHE A 246 25.57 11.66 7.46
C PHE A 246 25.37 10.72 6.25
N ASP A 247 26.42 10.57 5.43
CA ASP A 247 26.31 9.85 4.14
C ASP A 247 26.40 8.33 4.25
N ASP A 248 26.97 7.83 5.36
CA ASP A 248 27.18 6.40 5.55
C ASP A 248 25.89 5.67 5.91
N VAL A 249 25.76 4.45 5.38
CA VAL A 249 24.68 3.52 5.73
C VAL A 249 25.15 2.62 6.86
N ILE A 250 24.43 2.63 7.97
CA ILE A 250 24.61 1.64 9.04
C ILE A 250 24.07 0.31 8.52
N TYR A 251 24.96 -0.64 8.27
CA TYR A 251 24.58 -1.89 7.61
C TYR A 251 25.06 -3.10 8.39
N LEU A 252 24.19 -4.07 8.51
CA LEU A 252 24.54 -5.39 9.05
C LEU A 252 24.00 -6.50 8.15
N LYS A 253 24.81 -7.58 8.04
CA LYS A 253 24.40 -8.85 7.44
C LYS A 253 24.99 -9.96 8.28
N THR A 254 24.14 -10.74 8.92
CA THR A 254 24.56 -11.77 9.87
C THR A 254 23.54 -12.90 9.93
N GLU A 255 23.88 -13.96 10.63
CA GLU A 255 22.98 -15.07 10.96
C GLU A 255 22.94 -15.27 12.48
N LYS A 256 21.77 -15.28 13.06
CA LYS A 256 21.56 -15.56 14.49
C LYS A 256 20.48 -16.62 14.65
N GLN A 257 20.77 -17.63 15.45
CA GLN A 257 19.85 -18.74 15.71
C GLN A 257 19.35 -19.44 14.43
N GLY A 258 20.18 -19.50 13.37
CA GLY A 258 19.80 -20.05 12.07
C GLY A 258 18.92 -19.14 11.21
N ILE A 259 18.74 -17.86 11.62
CA ILE A 259 17.96 -16.86 10.89
C ILE A 259 18.92 -15.88 10.23
N PRO A 260 19.04 -15.83 8.90
CA PRO A 260 19.72 -14.78 8.17
C PRO A 260 19.01 -13.45 8.39
N ILE A 261 19.74 -12.43 8.81
CA ILE A 261 19.26 -11.08 9.15
C ILE A 261 20.11 -10.08 8.39
N GLU A 262 19.46 -9.22 7.63
CA GLU A 262 20.08 -8.12 6.91
C GLU A 262 19.31 -6.83 7.19
N VAL A 263 20.03 -5.78 7.62
CA VAL A 263 19.42 -4.49 7.97
C VAL A 263 20.29 -3.36 7.44
N ALA A 264 19.64 -2.35 6.87
CA ALA A 264 20.26 -1.10 6.47
C ALA A 264 19.52 0.07 7.11
N ILE A 265 20.27 1.01 7.69
CA ILE A 265 19.73 2.13 8.47
C ILE A 265 20.37 3.43 7.98
N MET A 266 19.56 4.48 7.83
CA MET A 266 20.00 5.87 7.66
C MET A 266 19.25 6.77 8.62
N TYR A 267 19.84 7.91 8.95
CA TYR A 267 19.21 8.98 9.72
C TYR A 267 19.19 10.28 8.92
N ASN A 268 18.06 10.96 8.96
CA ASN A 268 17.79 12.21 8.25
C ASN A 268 17.26 13.30 9.19
N THR A 269 17.01 14.48 8.67
CA THR A 269 16.52 15.63 9.45
C THR A 269 15.01 15.65 9.63
N ASP A 270 14.27 14.76 8.97
CA ASP A 270 12.82 14.71 9.02
C ASP A 270 12.29 14.28 10.39
N TYR A 271 10.98 14.37 10.55
CA TYR A 271 10.29 14.10 11.82
C TYR A 271 9.55 12.75 11.82
N SER A 272 9.51 12.05 10.70
CA SER A 272 8.84 10.77 10.52
C SER A 272 9.76 9.57 10.74
N GLU A 273 9.17 8.43 11.11
CA GLU A 273 9.78 7.11 11.07
C GLU A 273 9.44 6.46 9.71
N ASN A 274 10.42 5.88 9.03
CA ASN A 274 10.23 5.18 7.78
C ASN A 274 10.92 3.81 7.82
N ILE A 275 10.20 2.78 8.23
CA ILE A 275 10.73 1.43 8.38
C ILE A 275 10.01 0.47 7.45
N HIS A 276 10.77 -0.18 6.57
CA HIS A 276 10.30 -1.23 5.67
C HIS A 276 10.79 -2.59 6.16
N SER A 277 9.87 -3.51 6.41
CA SER A 277 10.22 -4.82 6.95
C SER A 277 9.77 -5.96 6.05
N TYR A 278 10.67 -6.94 5.86
CA TYR A 278 10.50 -8.05 4.93
C TYR A 278 10.83 -9.39 5.56
N VAL A 279 10.02 -10.38 5.27
CA VAL A 279 10.25 -11.78 5.63
C VAL A 279 10.18 -12.62 4.36
N ASN A 280 11.28 -13.29 3.98
CA ASN A 280 11.36 -14.07 2.73
C ASN A 280 10.91 -13.26 1.51
N ASN A 281 11.33 -11.99 1.40
CA ASN A 281 10.96 -11.01 0.38
C ASN A 281 9.48 -10.57 0.39
N ILE A 282 8.69 -10.99 1.36
CA ILE A 282 7.30 -10.55 1.55
C ILE A 282 7.31 -9.29 2.42
N ASN A 283 6.67 -8.23 1.95
CA ASN A 283 6.50 -7.01 2.73
C ASN A 283 5.51 -7.23 3.88
N THR A 284 6.00 -7.08 5.12
CA THR A 284 5.18 -7.20 6.32
C THR A 284 4.71 -5.83 6.77
N ILE A 285 3.70 -5.29 6.11
CA ILE A 285 3.19 -3.93 6.32
C ILE A 285 2.79 -3.69 7.79
N GLU A 286 2.18 -4.67 8.42
CA GLU A 286 1.81 -4.64 9.85
C GLU A 286 2.98 -5.03 10.79
N GLY A 287 4.18 -5.24 10.24
CA GLY A 287 5.37 -5.61 10.99
C GLY A 287 5.34 -7.03 11.55
N GLY A 288 5.54 -7.16 12.85
CA GLY A 288 5.60 -8.44 13.56
C GLY A 288 6.83 -8.55 14.47
N THR A 289 7.17 -9.78 14.87
CA THR A 289 8.21 -10.05 15.88
C THR A 289 9.61 -9.55 15.47
N HIS A 290 9.96 -9.56 14.18
CA HIS A 290 11.24 -9.05 13.68
C HIS A 290 11.34 -7.53 13.83
N LEU A 291 10.27 -6.79 13.53
CA LEU A 291 10.20 -5.34 13.72
C LEU A 291 10.23 -4.98 15.21
N THR A 292 9.51 -5.73 16.05
CA THR A 292 9.56 -5.56 17.51
C THR A 292 10.99 -5.77 18.05
N GLY A 293 11.68 -6.80 17.59
CA GLY A 293 13.08 -7.07 17.95
C GLY A 293 14.02 -5.95 17.51
N PHE A 294 13.85 -5.43 16.31
CA PHE A 294 14.62 -4.29 15.78
C PHE A 294 14.41 -3.02 16.63
N ARG A 295 13.16 -2.62 16.87
CA ARG A 295 12.83 -1.43 17.67
C ARG A 295 13.37 -1.53 19.11
N ALA A 296 13.29 -2.70 19.71
CA ALA A 296 13.82 -2.94 21.05
C ALA A 296 15.36 -2.83 21.10
N ALA A 297 16.06 -3.38 20.10
CA ALA A 297 17.51 -3.30 19.98
C ALA A 297 17.97 -1.86 19.77
N LEU A 298 17.35 -1.16 18.81
CA LEU A 298 17.65 0.24 18.49
C LEU A 298 17.53 1.13 19.73
N THR A 299 16.37 1.07 20.39
CA THR A 299 16.09 1.86 21.60
C THR A 299 17.11 1.57 22.71
N ARG A 300 17.35 0.30 23.01
CA ARG A 300 18.27 -0.09 24.10
C ARG A 300 19.70 0.36 23.82
N THR A 301 20.20 0.11 22.60
CA THR A 301 21.59 0.37 22.25
C THR A 301 21.88 1.88 22.19
N LEU A 302 21.02 2.65 21.53
CA LEU A 302 21.16 4.11 21.44
C LEU A 302 20.99 4.77 22.81
N LYS A 303 20.07 4.29 23.66
CA LYS A 303 19.92 4.80 25.02
C LYS A 303 21.17 4.55 25.87
N THR A 304 21.72 3.33 25.81
CA THR A 304 22.97 2.99 26.52
C THR A 304 24.12 3.90 26.10
N TYR A 305 24.25 4.17 24.78
CA TYR A 305 25.26 5.06 24.26
C TYR A 305 25.04 6.53 24.70
N ALA A 306 23.80 7.03 24.60
CA ALA A 306 23.45 8.40 24.99
C ALA A 306 23.69 8.65 26.49
N ASP A 307 23.39 7.67 27.35
CA ASP A 307 23.62 7.75 28.80
C ASP A 307 25.11 7.72 29.15
N ALA A 308 25.93 7.05 28.33
CA ALA A 308 27.39 6.94 28.54
C ALA A 308 28.16 8.15 27.97
N GLU A 309 27.62 8.87 26.98
CA GLU A 309 28.29 10.01 26.36
C GLU A 309 28.11 11.29 27.22
N PRO A 310 29.20 11.87 27.78
CA PRO A 310 29.06 12.92 28.82
C PRO A 310 28.40 14.21 28.34
N THR A 311 28.52 14.57 27.05
CA THR A 311 27.93 15.80 26.53
C THR A 311 26.43 15.64 26.33
N ILE A 312 26.00 14.49 25.86
CA ILE A 312 24.58 14.14 25.67
C ILE A 312 23.87 13.94 27.03
N ALA A 313 24.49 13.20 27.94
CA ALA A 313 23.95 12.99 29.29
C ALA A 313 23.70 14.32 30.02
N LYS A 314 24.63 15.29 29.94
CA LYS A 314 24.46 16.64 30.47
C LYS A 314 23.35 17.44 29.81
N GLN A 315 23.13 17.27 28.48
CA GLN A 315 22.04 17.93 27.77
C GLN A 315 20.69 17.39 28.24
N ILE A 316 20.56 16.08 28.39
CA ILE A 316 19.36 15.39 28.88
C ILE A 316 19.02 15.87 30.30
N GLU A 317 20.01 15.87 31.20
CA GLU A 317 19.86 16.32 32.60
C GLU A 317 19.45 17.81 32.68
N LYS A 318 20.15 18.68 31.93
CA LYS A 318 19.87 20.12 31.90
C LYS A 318 18.46 20.42 31.38
N ALA A 319 18.03 19.73 30.35
CA ALA A 319 16.71 19.90 29.75
C ALA A 319 15.60 19.22 30.58
N LYS A 320 15.94 18.37 31.55
CA LYS A 320 15.00 17.57 32.36
C LYS A 320 14.03 16.79 31.49
N ILE A 321 14.55 16.17 30.43
CA ILE A 321 13.77 15.37 29.49
C ILE A 321 13.94 13.89 29.79
N GLU A 322 12.86 13.14 29.57
CA GLU A 322 12.87 11.68 29.56
C GLU A 322 12.78 11.23 28.10
N ILE A 323 13.77 10.47 27.64
CA ILE A 323 13.81 9.93 26.28
C ILE A 323 12.95 8.66 26.24
N ALA A 324 11.98 8.63 25.33
CA ALA A 324 11.14 7.49 25.06
C ALA A 324 11.62 6.72 23.80
N GLY A 325 11.09 5.52 23.59
CA GLY A 325 11.48 4.67 22.47
C GLY A 325 11.23 5.29 21.09
N GLU A 326 10.17 6.07 20.97
CA GLU A 326 9.81 6.78 19.74
C GLU A 326 10.81 7.89 19.34
N ASP A 327 11.48 8.51 20.32
CA ASP A 327 12.44 9.58 20.04
C ASP A 327 13.65 9.07 19.27
N PHE A 328 14.02 7.78 19.44
CA PHE A 328 15.10 7.13 18.70
C PHE A 328 14.74 6.81 17.24
N ARG A 329 13.46 6.89 16.89
CA ARG A 329 12.96 6.57 15.55
C ARG A 329 12.61 7.79 14.70
N GLU A 330 12.65 8.99 15.29
CA GLU A 330 12.46 10.23 14.53
C GLU A 330 13.60 10.47 13.56
N GLY A 331 13.29 10.65 12.27
CA GLY A 331 14.26 10.78 11.20
C GLY A 331 14.99 9.48 10.85
N LEU A 332 14.45 8.34 11.28
CA LEU A 332 14.97 7.01 10.97
C LEU A 332 14.39 6.50 9.66
N THR A 333 15.24 6.12 8.72
CA THR A 333 14.89 5.25 7.60
C THR A 333 15.60 3.92 7.75
N ALA A 334 14.87 2.82 7.73
CA ALA A 334 15.43 1.49 7.87
C ALA A 334 14.77 0.46 6.96
N VAL A 335 15.57 -0.46 6.43
CA VAL A 335 15.09 -1.65 5.71
C VAL A 335 15.57 -2.89 6.45
N ILE A 336 14.64 -3.76 6.81
CA ILE A 336 14.89 -5.00 7.55
C ILE A 336 14.46 -6.17 6.69
N SER A 337 15.37 -7.07 6.37
CA SER A 337 15.09 -8.30 5.61
C SER A 337 15.58 -9.50 6.39
N ILE A 338 14.68 -10.42 6.70
CA ILE A 338 15.01 -11.69 7.36
C ILE A 338 14.58 -12.86 6.51
N LYS A 339 15.27 -13.99 6.69
CA LYS A 339 14.93 -15.25 6.03
C LYS A 339 14.56 -16.28 7.07
N VAL A 340 13.31 -16.73 7.08
CA VAL A 340 12.78 -17.70 8.04
C VAL A 340 12.35 -18.95 7.31
N ALA A 341 12.80 -20.12 7.78
CA ALA A 341 12.49 -21.40 7.13
C ALA A 341 11.00 -21.76 7.22
N GLU A 342 10.37 -21.46 8.36
CA GLU A 342 8.94 -21.74 8.61
C GLU A 342 8.27 -20.49 9.18
N PRO A 343 8.00 -19.45 8.35
CA PRO A 343 7.38 -18.25 8.85
C PRO A 343 5.90 -18.48 9.16
N GLN A 344 5.48 -17.99 10.31
CA GLN A 344 4.10 -18.01 10.77
C GLN A 344 3.53 -16.59 10.65
N PHE A 345 2.60 -16.40 9.73
CA PHE A 345 1.96 -15.11 9.51
C PHE A 345 0.56 -15.08 10.13
N GLU A 346 0.16 -13.91 10.60
CA GLU A 346 -1.22 -13.65 10.97
C GLU A 346 -2.05 -13.43 9.70
N GLY A 347 -2.72 -14.49 9.22
CA GLY A 347 -3.59 -14.44 8.05
C GLY A 347 -2.93 -14.75 6.71
N GLN A 348 -3.76 -14.89 5.67
CA GLN A 348 -3.36 -15.29 4.31
C GLN A 348 -2.60 -14.18 3.57
N THR A 349 -2.85 -12.94 3.89
CA THR A 349 -2.20 -11.77 3.27
C THR A 349 -0.74 -11.59 3.70
N LYS A 350 -0.27 -12.35 4.70
CA LYS A 350 1.13 -12.40 5.18
C LYS A 350 1.66 -11.04 5.65
N THR A 351 0.79 -10.17 6.15
CA THR A 351 1.12 -8.80 6.51
C THR A 351 1.87 -8.66 7.83
N LYS A 352 1.79 -9.67 8.72
CA LYS A 352 2.41 -9.65 10.05
C LYS A 352 3.04 -10.98 10.43
N LEU A 353 4.29 -10.94 10.90
CA LEU A 353 5.02 -12.14 11.34
C LEU A 353 4.76 -12.45 12.82
N GLY A 354 4.40 -13.71 13.12
CA GLY A 354 4.08 -14.19 14.47
C GLY A 354 5.18 -14.98 15.19
N ASN A 355 6.23 -15.43 14.50
CA ASN A 355 7.31 -16.27 15.08
C ASN A 355 7.99 -15.62 16.29
N SER A 356 7.77 -16.11 17.50
CA SER A 356 8.28 -15.50 18.74
C SER A 356 9.80 -15.52 18.85
N GLU A 357 10.47 -16.55 18.35
CA GLU A 357 11.93 -16.75 18.38
C GLU A 357 12.69 -15.69 17.56
N VAL A 358 12.05 -15.13 16.53
CA VAL A 358 12.66 -14.14 15.63
C VAL A 358 13.00 -12.85 16.36
N SER A 359 12.15 -12.41 17.30
CA SER A 359 12.37 -11.16 18.03
C SER A 359 13.71 -11.14 18.77
N GLY A 360 14.04 -12.23 19.47
CA GLY A 360 15.31 -12.36 20.19
C GLY A 360 16.53 -12.39 19.27
N ALA A 361 16.44 -13.11 18.14
CA ALA A 361 17.52 -13.19 17.16
C ALA A 361 17.83 -11.84 16.53
N VAL A 362 16.80 -11.10 16.10
CA VAL A 362 16.95 -9.75 15.52
C VAL A 362 17.47 -8.78 16.57
N GLN A 363 16.94 -8.83 17.81
CA GLN A 363 17.39 -7.96 18.89
C GLN A 363 18.87 -8.13 19.19
N GLN A 364 19.36 -9.36 19.21
CA GLN A 364 20.77 -9.65 19.43
C GLN A 364 21.63 -9.15 18.26
N ALA A 365 21.26 -9.49 17.02
CA ALA A 365 22.01 -9.12 15.82
C ALA A 365 22.16 -7.60 15.68
N VAL A 366 21.04 -6.87 15.77
CA VAL A 366 21.01 -5.42 15.63
C VAL A 366 21.75 -4.74 16.79
N GLY A 367 21.53 -5.21 18.03
CA GLY A 367 22.19 -4.63 19.20
C GLY A 367 23.72 -4.72 19.13
N GLU A 368 24.26 -5.89 18.75
CA GLU A 368 25.72 -6.08 18.59
C GLU A 368 26.28 -5.19 17.47
N ALA A 369 25.66 -5.20 16.30
CA ALA A 369 26.15 -4.44 15.14
C ALA A 369 26.06 -2.93 15.35
N LEU A 370 24.96 -2.46 15.93
CA LEU A 370 24.78 -1.02 16.21
C LEU A 370 25.74 -0.55 17.30
N SER A 371 25.98 -1.35 18.35
CA SER A 371 26.94 -1.00 19.39
C SER A 371 28.33 -0.81 18.81
N ASN A 372 28.79 -1.75 17.98
CA ASN A 372 30.08 -1.66 17.31
C ASN A 372 30.17 -0.41 16.40
N TYR A 373 29.11 -0.16 15.61
CA TYR A 373 29.07 1.02 14.74
C TYR A 373 29.19 2.34 15.53
N LEU A 374 28.46 2.48 16.63
CA LEU A 374 28.48 3.70 17.45
C LEU A 374 29.84 3.95 18.10
N GLU A 375 30.57 2.88 18.48
CA GLU A 375 31.93 2.99 19.02
C GLU A 375 32.95 3.35 17.93
N GLU A 376 32.79 2.82 16.71
CA GLU A 376 33.69 3.08 15.57
C GLU A 376 33.45 4.44 14.94
N HIS A 377 32.21 5.00 15.05
CA HIS A 377 31.77 6.23 14.39
C HIS A 377 31.21 7.25 15.40
N PRO A 378 32.04 7.79 16.32
CA PRO A 378 31.54 8.64 17.41
C PRO A 378 30.95 9.98 16.96
N ILE A 379 31.34 10.48 15.77
CA ILE A 379 30.79 11.74 15.21
C ILE A 379 29.35 11.51 14.77
N GLU A 380 29.08 10.44 14.03
CA GLU A 380 27.77 10.04 13.55
C GLU A 380 26.86 9.67 14.72
N ALA A 381 27.39 8.90 15.67
CA ALA A 381 26.70 8.54 16.90
C ALA A 381 26.22 9.76 17.69
N LYS A 382 27.07 10.79 17.79
CA LYS A 382 26.71 12.04 18.44
C LYS A 382 25.60 12.78 17.70
N LYS A 383 25.64 12.86 16.37
CA LYS A 383 24.58 13.47 15.56
C LYS A 383 23.22 12.76 15.76
N ILE A 384 23.24 11.42 15.81
CA ILE A 384 22.03 10.63 16.12
C ILE A 384 21.50 11.00 17.50
N CYS A 385 22.35 11.01 18.54
CA CYS A 385 21.92 11.35 19.90
C CYS A 385 21.40 12.78 20.02
N GLU A 386 22.02 13.76 19.35
CA GLU A 386 21.54 15.15 19.30
C GLU A 386 20.14 15.24 18.66
N LYS A 387 19.90 14.49 17.57
CA LYS A 387 18.57 14.36 16.96
C LYS A 387 17.56 13.76 17.92
N VAL A 388 17.92 12.72 18.68
CA VAL A 388 17.05 12.08 19.68
C VAL A 388 16.67 13.05 20.80
N VAL A 389 17.63 13.85 21.30
CA VAL A 389 17.37 14.90 22.31
C VAL A 389 16.40 15.96 21.80
N LEU A 390 16.54 16.35 20.52
CA LEU A 390 15.64 17.29 19.87
C LEU A 390 14.23 16.69 19.75
N ALA A 391 14.13 15.43 19.33
CA ALA A 391 12.86 14.69 19.21
C ALA A 391 12.13 14.59 20.56
N ALA A 392 12.84 14.21 21.64
CA ALA A 392 12.28 14.13 22.99
C ALA A 392 11.76 15.49 23.47
N THR A 393 12.51 16.56 23.19
CA THR A 393 12.10 17.93 23.53
C THR A 393 10.83 18.33 22.79
N ALA A 394 10.75 18.03 21.49
CA ALA A 394 9.58 18.30 20.67
C ALA A 394 8.35 17.49 21.14
N ARG A 395 8.52 16.21 21.50
CA ARG A 395 7.45 15.34 22.02
C ARG A 395 6.88 15.88 23.34
N ILE A 396 7.74 16.28 24.28
CA ILE A 396 7.28 16.86 25.56
C ILE A 396 6.52 18.15 25.32
N ALA A 397 6.97 18.99 24.38
CA ALA A 397 6.26 20.21 23.99
C ALA A 397 4.87 19.88 23.40
N ALA A 398 4.80 18.88 22.52
CA ALA A 398 3.54 18.42 21.92
C ALA A 398 2.55 17.90 22.99
N ARG A 399 3.02 17.12 23.96
CA ARG A 399 2.20 16.63 25.07
C ARG A 399 1.62 17.80 25.88
N LYS A 400 2.44 18.79 26.23
CA LYS A 400 1.97 19.99 26.94
C LYS A 400 0.93 20.79 26.13
N ALA A 401 1.13 20.91 24.82
CA ALA A 401 0.18 21.58 23.94
C ALA A 401 -1.17 20.84 23.92
N ARG A 402 -1.18 19.51 23.74
CA ARG A 402 -2.39 18.68 23.82
C ARG A 402 -3.14 18.83 25.14
N GLU A 403 -2.43 18.72 26.27
CA GLU A 403 -3.01 18.88 27.60
C GLU A 403 -3.65 20.27 27.76
N SER A 404 -3.00 21.32 27.26
CA SER A 404 -3.54 22.68 27.29
C SER A 404 -4.84 22.83 26.50
N VAL A 405 -4.91 22.22 25.30
CA VAL A 405 -6.11 22.23 24.46
C VAL A 405 -7.24 21.43 25.12
N GLN A 406 -6.95 20.26 25.69
CA GLN A 406 -7.93 19.44 26.37
C GLN A 406 -8.50 20.18 27.62
N ARG A 407 -7.67 20.84 28.40
CA ARG A 407 -8.14 21.64 29.56
C ARG A 407 -9.05 22.80 29.12
N LYS A 408 -8.72 23.47 28.00
CA LYS A 408 -9.58 24.54 27.45
C LYS A 408 -10.93 23.98 26.97
N SER A 409 -10.93 22.83 26.32
CA SER A 409 -12.14 22.15 25.84
C SER A 409 -13.05 21.73 27.00
N VAL A 410 -12.49 21.17 28.08
CA VAL A 410 -13.25 20.80 29.29
C VAL A 410 -13.85 22.04 29.97
N MET A 411 -13.13 23.17 30.02
CA MET A 411 -13.65 24.43 30.60
C MET A 411 -14.71 25.10 29.72
N SER A 412 -14.73 24.83 28.39
CA SER A 412 -15.73 25.37 27.46
C SER A 412 -16.94 24.46 27.23
N GLY A 413 -17.14 23.42 28.04
CA GLY A 413 -18.33 22.57 27.98
C GLY A 413 -18.14 21.22 27.25
N GLY A 414 -16.89 20.76 27.07
CA GLY A 414 -16.58 19.37 26.72
C GLY A 414 -17.17 18.88 25.40
N GLY A 415 -17.32 19.73 24.38
CA GLY A 415 -18.02 19.42 23.14
C GLY A 415 -17.09 19.18 21.95
N LEU A 416 -17.66 18.55 20.93
CA LEU A 416 -17.11 18.46 19.59
C LEU A 416 -16.85 19.87 19.01
N PRO A 417 -15.96 20.01 18.01
CA PRO A 417 -15.68 21.29 17.39
C PRO A 417 -16.98 22.01 16.97
N GLY A 418 -17.13 23.28 17.31
CA GLY A 418 -18.37 24.04 17.08
C GLY A 418 -18.78 24.18 15.60
N LYS A 419 -17.87 23.83 14.67
CA LYS A 419 -18.15 23.79 13.23
C LYS A 419 -18.70 22.45 12.76
N LEU A 420 -18.54 21.38 13.52
CA LEU A 420 -19.04 20.07 13.16
C LEU A 420 -20.57 20.06 13.19
N ALA A 421 -21.16 19.75 12.05
CA ALA A 421 -22.58 19.37 11.99
C ALA A 421 -22.67 17.86 12.09
N ASP A 422 -22.81 17.35 13.31
CA ASP A 422 -22.81 15.91 13.58
C ASP A 422 -24.08 15.21 13.11
N CYS A 423 -24.04 13.88 12.98
CA CYS A 423 -25.20 13.03 12.75
C CYS A 423 -25.85 12.59 14.05
N SER A 424 -27.08 12.13 14.00
CA SER A 424 -27.83 11.73 15.19
C SER A 424 -27.68 10.25 15.54
N ASN A 425 -27.30 9.39 14.58
CA ASN A 425 -26.98 7.99 14.80
C ASN A 425 -25.67 7.88 15.61
N LYS A 426 -25.58 6.90 16.48
CA LYS A 426 -24.42 6.67 17.34
C LYS A 426 -23.67 5.38 17.00
N ASP A 427 -24.17 4.59 16.07
CA ASP A 427 -23.44 3.43 15.55
C ASP A 427 -22.41 3.89 14.53
N PRO A 428 -21.09 3.82 14.83
CA PRO A 428 -20.05 4.26 13.90
C PRO A 428 -20.12 3.55 12.55
N LYS A 429 -20.56 2.30 12.51
CA LYS A 429 -20.62 1.49 11.28
C LYS A 429 -21.64 1.99 10.26
N GLU A 430 -22.63 2.73 10.72
CA GLU A 430 -23.68 3.32 9.88
C GLU A 430 -23.42 4.81 9.59
N CYS A 431 -22.39 5.40 10.21
CA CYS A 431 -22.12 6.83 10.15
C CYS A 431 -20.95 7.15 9.24
N GLU A 432 -21.01 8.31 8.61
CA GLU A 432 -19.94 8.84 7.78
C GLU A 432 -19.75 10.34 7.97
N ILE A 433 -18.51 10.83 7.77
CA ILE A 433 -18.20 12.25 7.89
C ILE A 433 -17.62 12.77 6.58
N PHE A 434 -18.08 13.94 6.14
CA PHE A 434 -17.52 14.66 5.01
C PHE A 434 -16.63 15.80 5.52
N LEU A 435 -15.37 15.78 5.12
CA LEU A 435 -14.43 16.88 5.27
C LEU A 435 -14.57 17.78 4.04
N VAL A 436 -15.23 18.92 4.20
CA VAL A 436 -15.69 19.75 3.07
C VAL A 436 -14.85 21.00 2.95
N GLU A 437 -14.39 21.31 1.75
CA GLU A 437 -13.68 22.56 1.47
C GLU A 437 -14.60 23.78 1.60
N GLY A 438 -14.24 24.68 2.51
CA GLY A 438 -14.88 25.97 2.67
C GLY A 438 -16.24 25.97 3.35
N ASP A 439 -16.62 27.15 3.85
CA ASP A 439 -17.88 27.35 4.56
C ASP A 439 -19.09 27.37 3.58
N SER A 440 -18.90 27.72 2.31
CA SER A 440 -19.98 27.78 1.28
C SER A 440 -20.47 26.37 0.92
N ALA A 441 -19.57 25.52 0.45
CA ALA A 441 -19.89 24.13 0.13
C ALA A 441 -20.33 23.35 1.38
N GLY A 442 -19.68 23.62 2.54
CA GLY A 442 -20.10 23.11 3.83
C GLY A 442 -21.55 23.49 4.20
N GLY A 443 -22.01 24.68 3.81
CA GLY A 443 -23.39 25.14 4.00
C GLY A 443 -24.40 24.34 3.17
N SER A 444 -24.11 24.15 1.88
CA SER A 444 -24.93 23.31 0.98
C SER A 444 -24.96 21.85 1.45
N ALA A 445 -23.80 21.29 1.81
CA ALA A 445 -23.68 19.93 2.31
C ALA A 445 -24.49 19.71 3.61
N LYS A 446 -24.44 20.67 4.56
CA LYS A 446 -25.24 20.62 5.81
C LYS A 446 -26.75 20.61 5.55
N GLN A 447 -27.20 21.26 4.49
CA GLN A 447 -28.62 21.29 4.12
C GLN A 447 -29.05 20.02 3.36
N GLY A 448 -28.20 19.53 2.45
CA GLY A 448 -28.50 18.37 1.60
C GLY A 448 -28.30 17.00 2.24
N ARG A 449 -27.51 16.89 3.31
CA ARG A 449 -27.12 15.62 3.93
C ARG A 449 -28.29 14.82 4.55
N ASP A 450 -28.14 13.55 4.70
CA ASP A 450 -28.90 12.75 5.65
C ASP A 450 -28.42 13.08 7.09
N ARG A 451 -29.26 13.73 7.87
CA ARG A 451 -28.91 14.12 9.25
C ARG A 451 -28.82 12.95 10.20
N TYR A 452 -29.31 11.79 9.82
CA TYR A 452 -29.26 10.60 10.67
C TYR A 452 -27.87 9.95 10.63
N THR A 453 -27.29 9.78 9.46
CA THR A 453 -26.05 9.03 9.26
C THR A 453 -24.86 9.88 8.82
N GLN A 454 -25.06 11.10 8.31
CA GLN A 454 -24.00 11.93 7.73
C GLN A 454 -23.65 13.14 8.58
N ALA A 455 -22.35 13.29 8.88
CA ALA A 455 -21.77 14.47 9.52
C ALA A 455 -20.99 15.34 8.52
N ILE A 456 -20.94 16.65 8.75
CA ILE A 456 -20.19 17.60 7.92
C ILE A 456 -19.23 18.42 8.78
N LEU A 457 -17.96 18.41 8.41
CA LEU A 457 -16.92 19.27 8.97
C LEU A 457 -16.37 20.19 7.86
N PRO A 458 -16.75 21.46 7.81
CA PRO A 458 -16.16 22.41 6.88
C PRO A 458 -14.74 22.78 7.32
N LEU A 459 -13.82 22.74 6.36
CA LEU A 459 -12.43 23.13 6.52
C LEU A 459 -12.25 24.57 6.01
N ARG A 460 -11.50 25.40 6.73
CA ARG A 460 -11.21 26.77 6.30
C ARG A 460 -9.89 26.81 5.52
N GLY A 461 -9.98 26.70 4.20
CA GLY A 461 -8.83 26.78 3.32
C GLY A 461 -7.84 25.63 3.51
N LYS A 462 -6.62 25.84 3.07
CA LYS A 462 -5.54 24.85 3.12
C LYS A 462 -5.15 24.54 4.57
N ILE A 463 -5.19 23.27 4.95
CA ILE A 463 -4.73 22.82 6.26
C ILE A 463 -3.20 22.87 6.34
N LEU A 464 -2.66 22.73 7.55
CA LEU A 464 -1.22 22.67 7.78
C LEU A 464 -0.57 21.52 6.98
N ASN A 465 0.49 21.81 6.24
CA ASN A 465 1.35 20.78 5.66
C ASN A 465 2.17 20.12 6.79
N VAL A 466 1.75 18.93 7.19
CA VAL A 466 2.34 18.21 8.32
C VAL A 466 3.69 17.57 8.00
N GLU A 467 4.06 17.46 6.72
CA GLU A 467 5.39 16.97 6.30
C GLU A 467 6.51 17.91 6.73
N LYS A 468 6.24 19.23 6.74
CA LYS A 468 7.23 20.28 6.98
C LYS A 468 7.35 20.76 8.43
N VAL A 469 6.63 20.17 9.35
CA VAL A 469 6.54 20.71 10.70
C VAL A 469 6.79 19.67 11.77
N GLN A 470 7.33 20.12 12.88
CA GLN A 470 7.51 19.28 14.06
C GLN A 470 6.17 18.82 14.64
N TRP A 471 6.15 17.65 15.25
CA TRP A 471 5.00 16.98 15.85
C TRP A 471 4.11 17.91 16.71
N HIS A 472 4.70 18.75 17.54
CA HIS A 472 3.92 19.65 18.42
C HIS A 472 3.11 20.69 17.64
N ARG A 473 3.61 21.18 16.49
CA ARG A 473 2.93 22.14 15.65
C ARG A 473 1.64 21.59 15.06
N VAL A 474 1.61 20.30 14.81
CA VAL A 474 0.42 19.62 14.27
C VAL A 474 -0.75 19.73 15.25
N PHE A 475 -0.50 19.56 16.54
CA PHE A 475 -1.53 19.69 17.59
C PHE A 475 -1.86 21.14 17.98
N GLU A 476 -1.05 22.12 17.58
CA GLU A 476 -1.36 23.55 17.70
C GLU A 476 -2.29 24.03 16.59
N ALA A 477 -2.35 23.33 15.46
CA ALA A 477 -3.17 23.69 14.31
C ALA A 477 -4.65 23.37 14.54
N GLU A 478 -5.49 24.41 14.65
CA GLU A 478 -6.93 24.26 14.94
C GLU A 478 -7.64 23.36 13.90
N SER A 479 -7.33 23.50 12.61
CA SER A 479 -7.93 22.69 11.55
C SER A 479 -7.64 21.20 11.70
N VAL A 480 -6.39 20.85 12.04
CA VAL A 480 -5.97 19.46 12.27
C VAL A 480 -6.63 18.90 13.53
N MET A 481 -6.62 19.65 14.62
CA MET A 481 -7.27 19.24 15.86
C MET A 481 -8.77 19.05 15.69
N ASN A 482 -9.44 19.89 14.90
CA ASN A 482 -10.86 19.73 14.58
C ASN A 482 -11.13 18.42 13.84
N ILE A 483 -10.26 18.02 12.89
CA ILE A 483 -10.37 16.72 12.20
C ILE A 483 -10.22 15.59 13.22
N ILE A 484 -9.10 15.54 13.95
CA ILE A 484 -8.78 14.49 14.92
C ILE A 484 -9.92 14.30 15.95
N GLN A 485 -10.40 15.40 16.54
CA GLN A 485 -11.49 15.37 17.53
C GLN A 485 -12.82 14.92 16.91
N SER A 486 -13.13 15.39 15.69
CA SER A 486 -14.39 15.02 15.02
C SER A 486 -14.46 13.54 14.71
N ILE A 487 -13.38 12.96 14.19
CA ILE A 487 -13.35 11.53 13.82
C ILE A 487 -13.15 10.60 15.03
N GLY A 488 -12.72 11.13 16.18
CA GLY A 488 -12.57 10.35 17.41
C GLY A 488 -11.23 9.63 17.58
N VAL A 489 -10.22 9.97 16.78
CA VAL A 489 -8.85 9.44 16.93
C VAL A 489 -8.20 9.99 18.19
N ARG A 490 -7.40 9.18 18.86
CA ARG A 490 -6.67 9.53 20.07
C ARG A 490 -5.18 9.28 19.89
N PHE A 491 -4.39 10.10 20.58
CA PHE A 491 -2.93 9.95 20.66
C PHE A 491 -2.52 9.94 22.13
N GLY A 492 -1.43 9.22 22.47
CA GLY A 492 -0.90 9.13 23.83
C GLY A 492 -1.85 8.38 24.75
N VAL A 493 -2.39 7.27 24.31
CA VAL A 493 -3.15 6.33 25.14
C VAL A 493 -2.16 5.61 26.06
N GLU A 494 -2.54 5.37 27.31
CA GLU A 494 -1.65 4.73 28.28
C GLU A 494 -1.24 3.33 27.81
N GLY A 495 0.07 3.08 27.72
CA GLY A 495 0.64 1.83 27.24
C GLY A 495 0.95 1.78 25.73
N GLU A 496 0.59 2.81 24.97
CA GLU A 496 0.89 2.95 23.55
C GLU A 496 1.96 4.03 23.30
N ASP A 497 2.53 4.01 22.07
CA ASP A 497 3.43 5.06 21.60
C ASP A 497 2.67 6.39 21.51
N ASP A 498 3.23 7.46 22.08
CA ASP A 498 2.62 8.80 22.07
C ASP A 498 2.32 9.30 20.64
N ARG A 499 2.99 8.76 19.63
CA ARG A 499 2.82 9.10 18.21
C ARG A 499 1.85 8.18 17.47
N GLU A 500 1.49 7.04 18.06
CA GLU A 500 0.57 6.10 17.42
C GLU A 500 -0.88 6.57 17.57
N ALA A 501 -1.60 6.58 16.45
CA ALA A 501 -3.00 6.91 16.40
C ALA A 501 -3.85 5.71 16.85
N ASN A 502 -4.56 5.86 17.96
CA ASN A 502 -5.55 4.88 18.39
C ASN A 502 -6.90 5.18 17.72
N ILE A 503 -7.41 4.23 16.94
CA ILE A 503 -8.65 4.34 16.16
C ILE A 503 -9.83 3.56 16.76
N ASP A 504 -9.68 2.93 17.92
CA ASP A 504 -10.74 2.13 18.60
C ASP A 504 -12.01 2.93 18.88
N LYS A 505 -11.91 4.25 18.88
CA LYS A 505 -13.01 5.18 19.15
C LYS A 505 -13.42 5.99 17.93
N LEU A 506 -13.13 5.49 16.71
CA LEU A 506 -13.65 6.09 15.49
C LEU A 506 -15.16 6.25 15.60
N ARG A 507 -15.63 7.42 15.21
CA ARG A 507 -17.05 7.78 15.26
C ARG A 507 -17.78 7.55 13.95
N TYR A 508 -17.04 7.32 12.87
CA TYR A 508 -17.57 7.16 11.51
C TYR A 508 -16.83 6.05 10.79
N ASP A 509 -17.58 5.19 10.10
CA ASP A 509 -17.03 4.13 9.24
C ASP A 509 -16.32 4.69 8.01
N LYS A 510 -16.87 5.79 7.44
CA LYS A 510 -16.26 6.46 6.29
C LYS A 510 -15.91 7.90 6.60
N ILE A 511 -14.68 8.25 6.28
CA ILE A 511 -14.17 9.62 6.30
C ILE A 511 -13.98 10.02 4.84
N ILE A 512 -14.78 10.97 4.38
CA ILE A 512 -14.89 11.31 2.95
C ILE A 512 -14.35 12.72 2.76
N ILE A 513 -13.30 12.85 1.97
CA ILE A 513 -12.73 14.13 1.55
C ILE A 513 -13.60 14.64 0.38
N MET A 514 -14.10 15.86 0.48
CA MET A 514 -14.97 16.48 -0.52
C MET A 514 -14.52 17.91 -0.80
N THR A 515 -13.76 18.09 -1.87
CA THR A 515 -13.12 19.34 -2.30
C THR A 515 -13.61 19.77 -3.67
N ASP A 516 -13.32 20.99 -4.04
CA ASP A 516 -13.61 21.52 -5.36
C ASP A 516 -12.79 20.80 -6.44
N ALA A 517 -13.35 20.69 -7.65
CA ALA A 517 -12.68 20.01 -8.77
C ALA A 517 -11.69 20.96 -9.48
N ASP A 518 -10.85 21.64 -8.71
CA ASP A 518 -9.81 22.55 -9.20
C ASP A 518 -8.43 22.23 -8.59
N VAL A 519 -7.42 23.03 -8.94
CA VAL A 519 -6.04 22.83 -8.47
C VAL A 519 -5.89 23.08 -6.96
N ASP A 520 -6.70 23.97 -6.38
CA ASP A 520 -6.67 24.25 -4.94
C ASP A 520 -7.33 23.12 -4.15
N GLY A 521 -8.45 22.58 -4.64
CA GLY A 521 -9.09 21.40 -4.07
C GLY A 521 -8.18 20.17 -4.11
N SER A 522 -7.53 19.91 -5.24
CA SER A 522 -6.53 18.80 -5.35
C SER A 522 -5.36 18.98 -4.37
N HIS A 523 -4.94 20.21 -4.10
CA HIS A 523 -3.92 20.49 -3.09
C HIS A 523 -4.44 20.22 -1.67
N ILE A 524 -5.69 20.57 -1.37
CA ILE A 524 -6.31 20.30 -0.06
C ILE A 524 -6.44 18.78 0.15
N ASP A 525 -6.86 18.02 -0.89
CA ASP A 525 -6.89 16.56 -0.84
C ASP A 525 -5.52 15.98 -0.48
N THR A 526 -4.46 16.47 -1.14
CA THR A 526 -3.08 16.03 -0.88
C THR A 526 -2.65 16.35 0.55
N LEU A 527 -2.97 17.54 1.07
CA LEU A 527 -2.67 17.92 2.46
C LEU A 527 -3.39 17.03 3.47
N ILE A 528 -4.67 16.72 3.23
CA ILE A 528 -5.45 15.83 4.08
C ILE A 528 -4.90 14.41 4.01
N MET A 529 -4.62 13.89 2.81
CA MET A 529 -4.00 12.57 2.63
C MET A 529 -2.64 12.48 3.34
N THR A 530 -1.82 13.55 3.27
CA THR A 530 -0.53 13.63 3.99
C THR A 530 -0.75 13.52 5.50
N LEU A 531 -1.75 14.22 6.05
CA LEU A 531 -2.10 14.14 7.46
C LEU A 531 -2.48 12.71 7.87
N PHE A 532 -3.36 12.05 7.11
CA PHE A 532 -3.76 10.68 7.41
C PHE A 532 -2.61 9.70 7.25
N TYR A 533 -1.83 9.81 6.18
CA TYR A 533 -0.70 8.93 5.94
C TYR A 533 0.37 9.02 7.03
N ARG A 534 0.75 10.25 7.46
CA ARG A 534 1.82 10.47 8.45
C ARG A 534 1.39 10.25 9.90
N PHE A 535 0.14 10.55 10.23
CA PHE A 535 -0.32 10.59 11.62
C PHE A 535 -1.38 9.54 11.95
N MET A 536 -2.10 9.05 10.96
CA MET A 536 -3.22 8.13 11.16
C MET A 536 -3.26 7.03 10.08
N PRO A 537 -2.12 6.34 9.79
CA PRO A 537 -2.05 5.36 8.70
C PRO A 537 -3.09 4.25 8.84
N LYS A 538 -3.40 3.81 10.05
CA LYS A 538 -4.43 2.80 10.32
C LYS A 538 -5.80 3.16 9.77
N VAL A 539 -6.15 4.44 9.69
CA VAL A 539 -7.42 4.89 9.05
C VAL A 539 -7.46 4.54 7.56
N ILE A 540 -6.30 4.59 6.89
CA ILE A 540 -6.18 4.20 5.47
C ILE A 540 -6.13 2.68 5.35
N GLU A 541 -5.32 2.02 6.16
CA GLU A 541 -5.09 0.56 6.14
C GLU A 541 -6.38 -0.21 6.40
N ASP A 542 -7.20 0.24 7.35
CA ASP A 542 -8.49 -0.35 7.69
C ASP A 542 -9.62 0.08 6.73
N GLY A 543 -9.31 0.91 5.72
CA GLY A 543 -10.20 1.22 4.61
C GLY A 543 -11.27 2.28 4.89
N HIS A 544 -11.03 3.17 5.86
CA HIS A 544 -11.98 4.20 6.27
C HIS A 544 -11.88 5.52 5.48
N LEU A 545 -10.80 5.76 4.71
CA LEU A 545 -10.58 7.03 4.01
C LEU A 545 -11.04 6.96 2.55
N TYR A 546 -11.84 7.95 2.13
CA TYR A 546 -12.41 8.05 0.78
C TYR A 546 -12.27 9.47 0.23
N ILE A 547 -12.26 9.58 -1.10
CA ILE A 547 -12.38 10.85 -1.84
C ILE A 547 -13.70 10.81 -2.60
N ALA A 548 -14.51 11.85 -2.43
CA ALA A 548 -15.74 12.03 -3.21
C ALA A 548 -15.41 12.50 -4.63
N THR A 549 -16.14 12.00 -5.62
CA THR A 549 -15.98 12.38 -7.02
C THR A 549 -17.26 13.07 -7.48
N PRO A 550 -17.35 14.41 -7.38
CA PRO A 550 -18.49 15.16 -7.92
C PRO A 550 -18.48 15.15 -9.45
N PRO A 551 -19.63 15.35 -10.11
CA PRO A 551 -19.68 15.47 -11.56
C PRO A 551 -19.03 16.78 -12.03
N LEU A 552 -18.35 16.73 -13.18
CA LEU A 552 -17.75 17.90 -13.81
C LEU A 552 -18.78 18.69 -14.61
N TYR A 553 -19.80 18.03 -15.16
CA TYR A 553 -20.81 18.66 -16.03
C TYR A 553 -22.22 18.20 -15.69
N LYS A 554 -23.18 19.11 -15.92
CA LYS A 554 -24.59 18.80 -16.09
C LYS A 554 -24.98 19.10 -17.53
N CYS A 555 -25.30 18.07 -18.31
CA CYS A 555 -25.73 18.17 -19.68
C CYS A 555 -27.27 18.08 -19.75
N SER A 556 -27.91 19.00 -20.44
CA SER A 556 -29.35 19.00 -20.61
C SER A 556 -29.70 19.25 -22.07
N TYR A 557 -30.59 18.44 -22.62
CA TYR A 557 -31.10 18.58 -23.98
C TYR A 557 -32.60 18.30 -23.99
N LYS A 558 -33.40 19.31 -24.31
CA LYS A 558 -34.87 19.25 -24.26
C LYS A 558 -35.39 18.81 -22.86
N LYS A 559 -35.88 17.59 -22.74
CA LYS A 559 -36.41 17.02 -21.47
C LYS A 559 -35.44 16.04 -20.78
N VAL A 560 -34.27 15.82 -21.36
CA VAL A 560 -33.29 14.89 -20.81
C VAL A 560 -32.19 15.68 -20.11
N SER A 561 -31.79 15.27 -18.92
CA SER A 561 -30.67 15.85 -18.19
C SER A 561 -29.90 14.74 -17.52
N GLU A 562 -28.58 14.74 -17.71
CA GLU A 562 -27.65 13.76 -17.10
C GLU A 562 -26.45 14.50 -16.50
N TYR A 563 -25.90 13.94 -15.41
CA TYR A 563 -24.63 14.38 -14.83
C TYR A 563 -23.49 13.59 -15.47
N CYS A 564 -22.43 14.27 -15.88
CA CYS A 564 -21.25 13.68 -16.51
C CYS A 564 -20.03 13.92 -15.63
N TYR A 565 -19.33 12.85 -15.28
CA TYR A 565 -18.16 12.87 -14.41
C TYR A 565 -16.85 13.00 -15.18
N THR A 566 -16.87 12.75 -16.49
CA THR A 566 -15.72 12.86 -17.39
C THR A 566 -16.12 13.57 -18.68
N GLU A 567 -15.11 14.11 -19.38
CA GLU A 567 -15.30 14.69 -20.72
C GLU A 567 -15.84 13.65 -21.71
N GLN A 568 -15.39 12.40 -21.61
CA GLN A 568 -15.87 11.30 -22.44
C GLN A 568 -17.38 11.04 -22.24
N GLN A 569 -17.86 11.11 -21.00
CA GLN A 569 -19.31 10.99 -20.72
C GLN A 569 -20.09 12.17 -21.27
N ARG A 570 -19.54 13.40 -21.19
CA ARG A 570 -20.13 14.58 -21.82
C ARG A 570 -20.25 14.38 -23.33
N GLN A 571 -19.19 13.93 -23.98
CA GLN A 571 -19.19 13.67 -25.42
C GLN A 571 -20.19 12.58 -25.79
N ALA A 572 -20.23 11.49 -25.03
CA ALA A 572 -21.20 10.41 -25.24
C ALA A 572 -22.66 10.89 -25.11
N PHE A 573 -22.95 11.83 -24.20
CA PHE A 573 -24.27 12.46 -24.09
C PHE A 573 -24.60 13.27 -25.35
N ILE A 574 -23.64 14.07 -25.85
CA ILE A 574 -23.82 14.87 -27.06
C ILE A 574 -24.05 13.99 -28.29
N ASP A 575 -23.25 12.93 -28.44
CA ASP A 575 -23.39 11.98 -29.55
C ASP A 575 -24.76 11.27 -29.53
N LYS A 576 -25.20 10.86 -28.33
CA LYS A 576 -26.46 10.13 -28.15
C LYS A 576 -27.71 10.94 -28.36
N TYR A 577 -27.74 12.19 -27.87
CA TYR A 577 -28.97 13.01 -27.85
C TYR A 577 -28.96 14.18 -28.83
N VAL A 578 -27.80 14.65 -29.25
CA VAL A 578 -27.60 15.83 -30.08
C VAL A 578 -26.98 15.49 -31.45
N GLU A 579 -26.74 14.19 -31.72
CA GLU A 579 -26.15 13.71 -32.97
C GLU A 579 -24.77 14.34 -33.27
N GLY A 580 -23.97 14.63 -32.24
CA GLY A 580 -22.64 15.25 -32.34
C GLY A 580 -22.65 16.76 -32.67
N LYS A 581 -23.80 17.42 -32.62
CA LYS A 581 -23.92 18.88 -32.89
C LYS A 581 -23.80 19.68 -31.60
N GLU A 582 -22.60 20.02 -31.21
CA GLU A 582 -22.32 20.80 -29.98
C GLU A 582 -22.94 22.23 -30.02
N ASP A 583 -23.15 22.80 -31.21
CA ASP A 583 -23.70 24.13 -31.40
C ASP A 583 -25.25 24.19 -31.37
N ASP A 584 -25.94 23.09 -31.05
CA ASP A 584 -27.40 23.08 -30.94
C ASP A 584 -27.87 23.98 -29.79
N LYS A 585 -28.68 24.97 -30.08
CA LYS A 585 -29.21 25.95 -29.10
C LYS A 585 -30.04 25.33 -27.97
N ALA A 586 -30.49 24.08 -28.13
CA ALA A 586 -31.24 23.34 -27.10
C ALA A 586 -30.33 22.55 -26.16
N LEU A 587 -29.03 22.45 -26.48
CA LEU A 587 -28.04 21.86 -25.60
C LEU A 587 -27.59 22.89 -24.55
N HIS A 588 -27.74 22.55 -23.29
CA HIS A 588 -27.21 23.33 -22.17
C HIS A 588 -26.22 22.46 -21.41
N THR A 589 -24.96 22.85 -21.44
CA THR A 589 -23.89 22.23 -20.65
C THR A 589 -23.49 23.21 -19.57
N GLN A 590 -23.77 22.86 -18.32
CA GLN A 590 -23.26 23.58 -17.15
C GLN A 590 -22.01 22.83 -16.65
N ARG A 591 -20.88 23.53 -16.60
CA ARG A 591 -19.66 23.01 -15.97
C ARG A 591 -19.63 23.47 -14.53
N TYR A 592 -19.34 22.53 -13.62
CA TYR A 592 -19.12 22.83 -12.20
C TYR A 592 -17.61 23.01 -11.96
N LYS A 593 -17.21 24.16 -11.44
CA LYS A 593 -15.84 24.48 -11.05
C LYS A 593 -15.61 24.22 -9.56
N GLY A 594 -16.67 24.28 -8.77
CA GLY A 594 -16.61 24.02 -7.35
C GLY A 594 -17.96 23.56 -6.78
N LEU A 595 -17.89 22.89 -5.65
CA LEU A 595 -19.05 22.36 -4.90
C LEU A 595 -20.02 23.45 -4.45
N GLY A 596 -19.50 24.68 -4.25
CA GLY A 596 -20.31 25.86 -3.89
C GLY A 596 -21.27 26.30 -4.97
N GLU A 597 -21.11 25.84 -6.23
CA GLU A 597 -22.02 26.12 -7.35
C GLU A 597 -23.24 25.17 -7.36
N MET A 598 -23.19 24.09 -6.58
CA MET A 598 -24.27 23.12 -6.42
C MET A 598 -25.22 23.54 -5.31
N ASN A 599 -26.53 23.49 -5.59
CA ASN A 599 -27.51 23.60 -4.53
C ASN A 599 -27.55 22.32 -3.68
N PRO A 600 -28.18 22.34 -2.49
CA PRO A 600 -28.19 21.16 -1.59
C PRO A 600 -28.73 19.88 -2.21
N GLU A 601 -29.76 19.97 -3.06
CA GLU A 601 -30.36 18.82 -3.74
C GLU A 601 -29.42 18.22 -4.78
N GLN A 602 -28.76 19.07 -5.60
CA GLN A 602 -27.76 18.61 -6.56
C GLN A 602 -26.57 17.93 -5.89
N LEU A 603 -26.08 18.50 -4.79
CA LEU A 603 -24.96 17.93 -4.03
C LEU A 603 -25.34 16.58 -3.40
N TRP A 604 -26.59 16.45 -2.92
CA TRP A 604 -27.11 15.19 -2.44
C TRP A 604 -27.14 14.14 -3.56
N GLU A 605 -27.87 14.43 -4.64
CA GLU A 605 -28.10 13.47 -5.75
C GLU A 605 -26.82 12.96 -6.41
N THR A 606 -25.76 13.79 -6.45
CA THR A 606 -24.55 13.48 -7.21
C THR A 606 -23.39 12.98 -6.37
N THR A 607 -23.29 13.44 -5.10
CA THR A 607 -22.05 13.30 -4.32
C THR A 607 -22.27 12.72 -2.93
N MET A 608 -23.46 12.87 -2.35
CA MET A 608 -23.69 12.47 -0.96
C MET A 608 -24.63 11.27 -0.81
N ASP A 609 -25.57 11.04 -1.73
CA ASP A 609 -26.49 9.89 -1.67
C ASP A 609 -25.72 8.57 -1.82
N PRO A 610 -25.74 7.68 -0.81
CA PRO A 610 -25.05 6.40 -0.87
C PRO A 610 -25.45 5.51 -2.05
N SER A 611 -26.65 5.73 -2.64
CA SER A 611 -27.16 4.92 -3.74
C SER A 611 -26.63 5.33 -5.12
N SER A 612 -26.18 6.59 -5.29
CA SER A 612 -25.82 7.15 -6.60
C SER A 612 -24.41 7.73 -6.68
N ARG A 613 -23.81 8.09 -5.55
CA ARG A 613 -22.50 8.75 -5.48
C ARG A 613 -21.34 7.86 -5.93
N LEU A 614 -20.27 8.51 -6.39
CA LEU A 614 -18.99 7.85 -6.66
C LEU A 614 -17.98 8.21 -5.57
N LEU A 615 -17.43 7.20 -4.91
CA LEU A 615 -16.36 7.33 -3.94
C LEU A 615 -15.13 6.55 -4.40
N LYS A 616 -13.96 7.16 -4.27
CA LYS A 616 -12.67 6.51 -4.48
C LYS A 616 -12.06 6.20 -3.11
N GLN A 617 -11.91 4.93 -2.77
CA GLN A 617 -11.22 4.52 -1.54
C GLN A 617 -9.72 4.81 -1.66
N VAL A 618 -9.15 5.42 -0.63
CA VAL A 618 -7.70 5.64 -0.54
C VAL A 618 -7.06 4.38 0.01
N THR A 619 -6.07 3.84 -0.71
CA THR A 619 -5.35 2.63 -0.32
C THR A 619 -3.86 2.84 -0.46
N ILE A 620 -3.06 2.19 0.39
CA ILE A 620 -1.61 2.12 0.27
C ILE A 620 -1.27 0.80 -0.42
N GLN A 621 -0.80 0.86 -1.66
CA GLN A 621 -0.40 -0.32 -2.42
C GLN A 621 1.05 -0.70 -2.14
N ASN A 622 1.92 0.29 -2.06
CA ASN A 622 3.34 0.17 -1.73
C ASN A 622 3.72 1.30 -0.75
N ALA A 623 4.09 0.93 0.48
CA ALA A 623 4.41 1.91 1.51
C ALA A 623 5.67 2.72 1.19
N ALA A 624 6.70 2.10 0.55
CA ALA A 624 7.93 2.79 0.17
C ALA A 624 7.67 3.87 -0.90
N GLU A 625 6.88 3.53 -1.91
CA GLU A 625 6.52 4.45 -2.98
C GLU A 625 5.60 5.58 -2.48
N ALA A 626 4.64 5.26 -1.62
CA ALA A 626 3.78 6.26 -1.00
C ALA A 626 4.60 7.26 -0.16
N ASP A 627 5.54 6.76 0.66
CA ASP A 627 6.43 7.58 1.46
C ASP A 627 7.29 8.51 0.60
N GLU A 628 7.85 7.97 -0.48
CA GLU A 628 8.62 8.74 -1.45
C GLU A 628 7.80 9.87 -2.09
N ILE A 629 6.58 9.54 -2.56
CA ILE A 629 5.69 10.52 -3.21
C ILE A 629 5.33 11.64 -2.24
N PHE A 630 4.95 11.31 -0.99
CA PHE A 630 4.63 12.32 0.00
C PHE A 630 5.84 13.18 0.37
N SER A 631 7.02 12.59 0.59
CA SER A 631 8.25 13.34 0.87
C SER A 631 8.65 14.25 -0.29
N MET A 632 8.54 13.78 -1.53
CA MET A 632 8.88 14.55 -2.73
C MET A 632 7.88 15.69 -2.97
N LEU A 633 6.56 15.42 -2.92
CA LEU A 633 5.54 16.41 -3.22
C LEU A 633 5.35 17.43 -2.10
N MET A 634 5.44 16.99 -0.85
CA MET A 634 5.06 17.78 0.32
C MET A 634 6.26 18.19 1.17
N GLY A 635 7.45 17.62 0.96
CA GLY A 635 8.70 17.96 1.64
C GLY A 635 9.27 19.34 1.30
N ASP A 636 10.43 19.68 1.88
CA ASP A 636 11.04 20.99 1.72
C ASP A 636 11.78 21.16 0.39
N ASP A 637 12.30 20.06 -0.19
CA ASP A 637 13.06 20.09 -1.43
C ASP A 637 12.19 20.44 -2.64
N VAL A 638 12.61 21.47 -3.39
CA VAL A 638 11.85 21.99 -4.53
C VAL A 638 12.20 21.24 -5.81
N GLU A 639 13.48 20.89 -6.00
CA GLU A 639 13.98 20.33 -7.26
C GLU A 639 13.35 18.98 -7.61
N PRO A 640 13.26 17.98 -6.70
CA PRO A 640 12.59 16.72 -6.99
C PRO A 640 11.12 16.90 -7.38
N ARG A 641 10.44 17.85 -6.75
CA ARG A 641 9.05 18.18 -7.08
C ARG A 641 8.92 18.78 -8.47
N ARG A 642 9.85 19.66 -8.87
CA ARG A 642 9.88 20.24 -10.21
C ARG A 642 10.10 19.16 -11.26
N GLU A 643 11.10 18.31 -11.07
CA GLU A 643 11.40 17.20 -11.98
C GLU A 643 10.21 16.27 -12.14
N PHE A 644 9.52 15.92 -11.06
CA PHE A 644 8.30 15.11 -11.10
C PHE A 644 7.19 15.77 -11.92
N ILE A 645 6.95 17.07 -11.72
CA ILE A 645 5.94 17.83 -12.46
C ILE A 645 6.30 17.86 -13.95
N GLU A 646 7.56 18.12 -14.30
CA GLU A 646 8.04 18.16 -15.69
C GLU A 646 7.89 16.80 -16.37
N GLN A 647 8.25 15.71 -15.71
CA GLN A 647 8.13 14.34 -16.22
C GLN A 647 6.68 13.89 -16.42
N ASN A 648 5.77 14.36 -15.58
CA ASN A 648 4.36 13.96 -15.58
C ASN A 648 3.42 15.03 -16.18
N ALA A 649 3.94 16.12 -16.73
CA ALA A 649 3.15 17.23 -17.25
C ALA A 649 2.17 16.80 -18.36
N THR A 650 2.52 15.78 -19.14
CA THR A 650 1.66 15.23 -20.21
C THR A 650 0.42 14.49 -19.70
N TYR A 651 0.44 14.03 -18.45
CA TYR A 651 -0.69 13.34 -17.81
C TYR A 651 -1.62 14.29 -17.05
N ALA A 652 -1.22 15.56 -16.91
CA ALA A 652 -2.00 16.54 -16.19
C ALA A 652 -3.15 17.07 -17.07
N ASN A 653 -4.40 16.80 -16.66
CA ASN A 653 -5.55 17.50 -17.20
C ASN A 653 -5.59 18.93 -16.62
N ILE A 654 -4.80 19.82 -17.20
CA ILE A 654 -4.80 21.23 -16.80
C ILE A 654 -5.81 21.97 -17.65
N ASP A 655 -6.78 22.59 -17.02
CA ASP A 655 -7.60 23.62 -17.63
C ASP A 655 -6.73 24.88 -17.80
N ALA A 656 -6.26 25.12 -19.02
CA ALA A 656 -5.56 26.33 -19.39
C ALA A 656 -6.56 27.42 -19.80
#